data_625df0f3a3ad1412be120374f758f5a9
#
_entry.id   625df0f3a3ad1412be120374f758f5a9
#
_cell.length_a   1.000
_cell.length_b   1.000
_cell.length_c   1.000
_cell.angle_alpha   90.00
_cell.angle_beta   90.00
_cell.angle_gamma   90.00
#
_symmetry.space_group_name_H-M   'P 1'
#
loop_
_entity.id
_entity.type
_entity.pdbx_description
1 polymer ?
#
loop_
_entity_poly.entity_id
_entity_poly.type
_entity_poly.pdbx_seq_one_letter_code
_entity_poly.pdbx_strand_id
1 'polypeptide(L)'
;VEKERPDGIMLAYGGQTALNCGVKLEEAGILQKYDVKVLGTQVQGIKNTEDRQLFKDSMREAGVPVLKSKTVTNFEDAKKVAEELSYPVIIRVAYTLGGRGGGIARNEIELHEIVERGCKASLVGQVLVEEYIGHWKQIEYEVMQDYDGNNVIVCNMENVLSMKVHTGDNIVVAPSQTINNHEYHMLRSAALRATKHVGIVGECNIQYALDADSDRYVAIEINPRLSRSSALASKATGYPLAYMSAKIGLGYNLSELVNRITKSTTACFEPSLDYVVCKHPRWDFSKFELVNRKLGVTMKSVGEVMAVGRNFEESLQKAIRMLDIGNDGLVLNRSNGKTFTDEEIEYKLSHHDDQILYNVAIALKMGISVNRIYELSAIDPWFIEKIQNIVNTESKLKDSELDESLMRTAKKMGFSDNQIARVKEKTPDEIRETRKNFGIVPAVKQIDTLAAEWPAVTNYLYLTYGGNSNDIKVSPDEKGIVVVGAGPYRIGSSVEFDWGTVNMVWGLQENGEKNVSVVNCNPETVSTDYDICTRLYFEELTQERLLDITEFENPKGVITCVGGQTANNLTPGLAQRGINIMGTSAVDVDRAEDRSKFSAELDKLHIKQPKWQAFSNLNEARTFAQEVGFPVIVRPSYVLSGAAMKVVWSQDELKTYVKEATDVSPDHPVVISKFMLDSLEVDVDGISNGKEVIIGAIVEHIDSAGVHSGDAMMCIPPWRLSNKIIETINDYTKKIALTFNVKGPFNLQFLIHDDHVYVIELNIRASRSMPFVSKLVKTNLISLASKAILDKPLPQIPENKWQKIHNYGIKVPQFSFMQLDGADIALGVEMQSTGEAACFGNSFYDALSKGLTSVGYNLPEKGTALITAGGTENKEKLLPSIAKLKQLGFKLLATEHTAEFFEEKVGDIEIVHKISEPERKPNISDLLYEKKIDFIINIPSTLSLEKYVGMLDDEYQIRRKSLELGIPVLTTIELADSFVKTLEWLQNNETTKDPIEPYDPVE
;
A
#
# COMPACT_ATOMS: atom_id res chain seq x y z
N VAL A 1 14.27 3.07 -26.45
CA VAL A 1 15.58 2.55 -26.92
C VAL A 1 16.06 3.33 -28.15
N GLU A 2 15.24 3.46 -29.19
CA GLU A 2 15.64 4.13 -30.44
C GLU A 2 16.07 5.58 -30.26
N LYS A 3 15.37 6.33 -29.38
CA LYS A 3 15.63 7.75 -29.11
C LYS A 3 16.83 7.92 -28.18
N GLU A 4 16.86 7.22 -27.06
CA GLU A 4 17.85 7.40 -25.99
C GLU A 4 19.18 6.70 -26.27
N ARG A 5 19.17 5.64 -27.12
CA ARG A 5 20.37 4.88 -27.50
C ARG A 5 21.25 4.46 -26.30
N PRO A 6 20.67 3.83 -25.27
CA PRO A 6 21.45 3.44 -24.11
C PRO A 6 22.48 2.37 -24.45
N ASP A 7 23.65 2.37 -23.80
CA ASP A 7 24.65 1.32 -23.90
C ASP A 7 24.20 0.02 -23.24
N GLY A 8 23.35 0.12 -22.21
CA GLY A 8 22.86 -1.04 -21.49
C GLY A 8 21.54 -0.77 -20.77
N ILE A 9 20.89 -1.86 -20.36
CA ILE A 9 19.64 -1.85 -19.61
C ILE A 9 19.74 -2.76 -18.38
N MET A 10 19.30 -2.27 -17.22
CA MET A 10 19.20 -3.05 -15.98
C MET A 10 17.74 -3.44 -15.73
N LEU A 11 17.45 -4.73 -15.68
CA LEU A 11 16.10 -5.27 -15.58
C LEU A 11 15.66 -5.56 -14.13
N ALA A 12 16.60 -5.77 -13.21
CA ALA A 12 16.34 -6.27 -11.87
C ALA A 12 15.70 -5.25 -10.89
N TYR A 13 15.56 -3.97 -11.27
CA TYR A 13 15.18 -2.88 -10.36
C TYR A 13 13.71 -2.44 -10.47
N GLY A 14 13.03 -2.81 -11.54
CA GLY A 14 11.64 -2.40 -11.81
C GLY A 14 10.61 -3.50 -11.54
N GLY A 15 10.92 -4.45 -10.66
CA GLY A 15 10.04 -5.58 -10.34
C GLY A 15 9.73 -6.48 -11.54
N GLN A 16 8.64 -7.22 -11.45
CA GLN A 16 8.20 -8.16 -12.50
C GLN A 16 7.93 -7.48 -13.84
N THR A 17 7.42 -6.24 -13.80
CA THR A 17 7.13 -5.48 -15.02
C THR A 17 8.38 -5.23 -15.86
N ALA A 18 9.50 -4.86 -15.23
CA ALA A 18 10.75 -4.64 -15.92
C ALA A 18 11.35 -5.92 -16.50
N LEU A 19 11.30 -7.04 -15.76
CA LEU A 19 11.72 -8.35 -16.25
C LEU A 19 10.92 -8.77 -17.49
N ASN A 20 9.60 -8.68 -17.43
CA ASN A 20 8.72 -9.01 -18.55
C ASN A 20 8.98 -8.12 -19.77
N CYS A 21 9.23 -6.82 -19.54
CA CYS A 21 9.59 -5.89 -20.61
C CYS A 21 10.92 -6.28 -21.27
N GLY A 22 11.94 -6.60 -20.46
CA GLY A 22 13.24 -7.02 -20.94
C GLY A 22 13.19 -8.28 -21.79
N VAL A 23 12.42 -9.30 -21.33
CA VAL A 23 12.20 -10.54 -22.10
C VAL A 23 11.53 -10.23 -23.45
N LYS A 24 10.50 -9.41 -23.48
CA LYS A 24 9.81 -9.00 -24.71
C LYS A 24 10.70 -8.20 -25.66
N LEU A 25 11.55 -7.31 -25.15
CA LEU A 25 12.52 -6.56 -25.96
C LEU A 25 13.56 -7.46 -26.61
N GLU A 26 14.05 -8.46 -25.88
CA GLU A 26 14.96 -9.48 -26.41
C GLU A 26 14.29 -10.33 -27.52
N GLU A 27 13.09 -10.85 -27.25
CA GLU A 27 12.31 -11.67 -28.20
C GLU A 27 11.94 -10.92 -29.48
N ALA A 28 11.68 -9.60 -29.36
CA ALA A 28 11.44 -8.72 -30.50
C ALA A 28 12.74 -8.33 -31.26
N GLY A 29 13.92 -8.74 -30.79
CA GLY A 29 15.20 -8.38 -31.41
C GLY A 29 15.58 -6.89 -31.24
N ILE A 30 14.92 -6.17 -30.35
CA ILE A 30 15.15 -4.73 -30.16
C ILE A 30 16.50 -4.47 -29.50
N LEU A 31 16.89 -5.27 -28.52
CA LEU A 31 18.17 -5.12 -27.82
C LEU A 31 19.34 -5.31 -28.79
N GLN A 32 19.29 -6.34 -29.63
CA GLN A 32 20.29 -6.59 -30.67
C GLN A 32 20.31 -5.51 -31.76
N LYS A 33 19.13 -5.07 -32.20
CA LYS A 33 18.99 -4.02 -33.24
C LYS A 33 19.70 -2.72 -32.85
N TYR A 34 19.70 -2.38 -31.58
CA TYR A 34 20.26 -1.13 -31.08
C TYR A 34 21.54 -1.29 -30.26
N ASP A 35 22.13 -2.51 -30.24
CA ASP A 35 23.33 -2.87 -29.48
C ASP A 35 23.25 -2.54 -27.99
N VAL A 36 22.09 -2.83 -27.37
CA VAL A 36 21.83 -2.59 -25.94
C VAL A 36 22.16 -3.84 -25.14
N LYS A 37 23.11 -3.73 -24.20
CA LYS A 37 23.51 -4.85 -23.33
C LYS A 37 22.58 -4.97 -22.14
N VAL A 38 22.21 -6.20 -21.77
CA VAL A 38 21.57 -6.46 -20.47
C VAL A 38 22.67 -6.48 -19.40
N LEU A 39 22.57 -5.55 -18.44
CA LEU A 39 23.51 -5.40 -17.33
C LEU A 39 22.96 -6.13 -16.10
N GLY A 40 23.72 -7.09 -15.58
CA GLY A 40 23.29 -7.99 -14.52
C GLY A 40 22.83 -9.34 -15.05
N THR A 41 21.84 -9.96 -14.42
CA THR A 41 21.29 -11.27 -14.84
C THR A 41 20.76 -11.22 -16.26
N GLN A 42 21.25 -12.11 -17.12
CA GLN A 42 20.88 -12.18 -18.53
C GLN A 42 19.46 -12.71 -18.72
N VAL A 43 18.81 -12.38 -19.84
CA VAL A 43 17.43 -12.78 -20.15
C VAL A 43 17.21 -14.30 -20.06
N GLN A 44 18.22 -15.11 -20.45
CA GLN A 44 18.11 -16.56 -20.30
C GLN A 44 18.06 -16.99 -18.82
N GLY A 45 18.84 -16.38 -17.95
CA GLY A 45 18.77 -16.61 -16.49
C GLY A 45 17.40 -16.22 -15.93
N ILE A 46 16.84 -15.09 -16.39
CA ILE A 46 15.47 -14.67 -16.04
C ILE A 46 14.44 -15.72 -16.48
N LYS A 47 14.51 -16.20 -17.72
CA LYS A 47 13.61 -17.25 -18.23
C LYS A 47 13.75 -18.56 -17.44
N ASN A 48 14.96 -18.95 -17.06
CA ASN A 48 15.23 -20.15 -16.26
C ASN A 48 14.64 -20.09 -14.85
N THR A 49 14.37 -18.89 -14.31
CA THR A 49 13.76 -18.71 -13.00
C THR A 49 12.25 -18.49 -13.07
N GLU A 50 11.76 -17.80 -14.09
CA GLU A 50 10.35 -17.42 -14.21
C GLU A 50 9.46 -18.49 -14.87
N ASP A 51 10.03 -19.26 -15.82
CA ASP A 51 9.32 -20.40 -16.42
C ASP A 51 9.43 -21.63 -15.50
N ARG A 52 8.29 -22.18 -15.12
CA ARG A 52 8.20 -23.27 -14.15
C ARG A 52 8.91 -24.54 -14.59
N GLN A 53 8.87 -24.86 -15.87
CA GLN A 53 9.54 -26.08 -16.37
C GLN A 53 11.06 -25.86 -16.43
N LEU A 54 11.49 -24.73 -16.98
CA LEU A 54 12.91 -24.36 -17.01
C LEU A 54 13.51 -24.26 -15.62
N PHE A 55 12.74 -23.69 -14.65
CA PHE A 55 13.14 -23.64 -13.25
C PHE A 55 13.39 -25.03 -12.67
N LYS A 56 12.44 -25.98 -12.87
CA LYS A 56 12.60 -27.34 -12.35
C LYS A 56 13.80 -28.05 -12.96
N ASP A 57 13.98 -27.89 -14.24
CA ASP A 57 15.09 -28.52 -14.94
C ASP A 57 16.44 -27.90 -14.48
N SER A 58 16.53 -26.57 -14.37
CA SER A 58 17.69 -25.87 -13.82
C SER A 58 18.02 -26.30 -12.38
N MET A 59 17.01 -26.42 -11.52
CA MET A 59 17.23 -26.85 -10.13
C MET A 59 17.71 -28.29 -10.03
N ARG A 60 17.15 -29.19 -10.85
CA ARG A 60 17.61 -30.60 -10.91
C ARG A 60 19.06 -30.69 -11.38
N GLU A 61 19.45 -29.94 -12.41
CA GLU A 61 20.82 -29.87 -12.90
C GLU A 61 21.77 -29.29 -11.84
N ALA A 62 21.31 -28.30 -11.06
CA ALA A 62 22.05 -27.74 -9.91
C ALA A 62 22.13 -28.71 -8.71
N GLY A 63 21.43 -29.85 -8.74
CA GLY A 63 21.33 -30.75 -7.59
C GLY A 63 20.54 -30.18 -6.43
N VAL A 64 19.53 -29.36 -6.72
CA VAL A 64 18.62 -28.76 -5.73
C VAL A 64 17.23 -29.37 -5.88
N PRO A 65 16.66 -29.97 -4.82
CA PRO A 65 15.35 -30.60 -4.88
C PRO A 65 14.24 -29.59 -5.18
N VAL A 66 13.25 -30.04 -5.97
CA VAL A 66 12.02 -29.28 -6.28
C VAL A 66 10.80 -30.14 -6.04
N LEU A 67 9.61 -29.52 -5.91
CA LEU A 67 8.35 -30.21 -5.70
C LEU A 67 8.04 -31.18 -6.83
N LYS A 68 7.51 -32.35 -6.45
CA LYS A 68 6.93 -33.29 -7.41
C LYS A 68 5.66 -32.70 -7.99
N SER A 69 5.58 -32.65 -9.32
CA SER A 69 4.43 -32.06 -9.99
C SER A 69 4.39 -32.47 -11.44
N LYS A 70 3.19 -32.41 -12.03
CA LYS A 70 2.96 -32.65 -13.46
C LYS A 70 1.96 -31.64 -14.02
N THR A 71 2.23 -31.14 -15.21
CA THR A 71 1.30 -30.31 -15.98
C THR A 71 0.25 -31.18 -16.63
N VAL A 72 -1.00 -30.78 -16.54
CA VAL A 72 -2.16 -31.52 -17.11
C VAL A 72 -3.12 -30.54 -17.78
N THR A 73 -3.92 -31.07 -18.74
CA THR A 73 -4.88 -30.27 -19.51
C THR A 73 -6.33 -30.68 -19.26
N ASN A 74 -6.55 -31.74 -18.49
CA ASN A 74 -7.87 -32.27 -18.20
C ASN A 74 -7.93 -32.94 -16.82
N PHE A 75 -9.13 -33.23 -16.36
CA PHE A 75 -9.37 -33.83 -15.05
C PHE A 75 -8.84 -35.28 -14.94
N GLU A 76 -8.96 -36.11 -15.97
CA GLU A 76 -8.55 -37.52 -15.93
C GLU A 76 -7.05 -37.66 -15.70
N ASP A 77 -6.25 -36.82 -16.35
CA ASP A 77 -4.80 -36.79 -16.12
C ASP A 77 -4.45 -36.20 -14.76
N ALA A 78 -5.19 -35.14 -14.31
CA ALA A 78 -5.02 -34.57 -12.98
C ALA A 78 -5.28 -35.59 -11.86
N LYS A 79 -6.30 -36.43 -12.02
CA LYS A 79 -6.65 -37.49 -11.09
C LYS A 79 -5.52 -38.52 -10.95
N LYS A 80 -4.95 -38.99 -12.05
CA LYS A 80 -3.81 -39.94 -12.03
C LYS A 80 -2.61 -39.32 -11.26
N VAL A 81 -2.32 -38.05 -11.52
CA VAL A 81 -1.23 -37.36 -10.84
C VAL A 81 -1.53 -37.18 -9.36
N ALA A 82 -2.75 -36.82 -8.97
CA ALA A 82 -3.17 -36.68 -7.58
C ALA A 82 -3.11 -38.03 -6.81
N GLU A 83 -3.43 -39.14 -7.47
CA GLU A 83 -3.29 -40.50 -6.90
C GLU A 83 -1.80 -40.86 -6.69
N GLU A 84 -0.89 -40.49 -7.62
CA GLU A 84 0.56 -40.70 -7.47
C GLU A 84 1.15 -39.85 -6.31
N LEU A 85 0.68 -38.61 -6.15
CA LEU A 85 1.19 -37.66 -5.14
C LEU A 85 0.54 -37.84 -3.77
N SER A 86 -0.62 -38.47 -3.71
CA SER A 86 -1.54 -38.55 -2.57
C SER A 86 -2.20 -37.20 -2.21
N TYR A 87 -3.48 -37.25 -1.84
CA TYR A 87 -4.19 -36.08 -1.35
C TYR A 87 -3.70 -35.64 0.05
N PRO A 88 -3.70 -34.33 0.35
CA PRO A 88 -4.10 -33.23 -0.53
C PRO A 88 -3.05 -32.88 -1.59
N VAL A 89 -3.49 -32.29 -2.71
CA VAL A 89 -2.62 -31.75 -3.77
C VAL A 89 -2.91 -30.29 -4.03
N ILE A 90 -1.92 -29.53 -4.50
CA ILE A 90 -2.10 -28.14 -4.95
C ILE A 90 -2.28 -28.10 -6.46
N ILE A 91 -3.27 -27.36 -6.91
CA ILE A 91 -3.47 -27.06 -8.32
C ILE A 91 -3.07 -25.60 -8.56
N ARG A 92 -2.16 -25.38 -9.51
CA ARG A 92 -1.75 -24.04 -9.93
C ARG A 92 -2.09 -23.85 -11.41
N VAL A 93 -2.66 -22.71 -11.74
CA VAL A 93 -3.01 -22.39 -13.13
C VAL A 93 -1.78 -21.84 -13.86
N ALA A 94 -1.51 -22.34 -15.05
CA ALA A 94 -0.39 -21.87 -15.85
C ALA A 94 -0.63 -20.46 -16.39
N TYR A 95 0.40 -19.61 -16.32
CA TYR A 95 0.41 -18.24 -16.84
C TYR A 95 -0.65 -17.28 -16.23
N THR A 96 -1.02 -17.48 -14.96
CA THR A 96 -1.88 -16.55 -14.23
C THR A 96 -1.09 -15.74 -13.20
N LEU A 97 -1.33 -14.44 -13.12
CA LEU A 97 -0.76 -13.55 -12.11
C LEU A 97 -1.38 -13.88 -10.73
N GLY A 98 -0.52 -14.06 -9.71
CA GLY A 98 -0.96 -14.19 -8.31
C GLY A 98 -1.68 -15.50 -7.97
N GLY A 99 -1.47 -16.60 -8.73
CA GLY A 99 -1.99 -17.93 -8.35
C GLY A 99 -3.49 -18.15 -8.58
N ARG A 100 -4.12 -17.35 -9.42
CA ARG A 100 -5.57 -17.37 -9.67
C ARG A 100 -6.07 -18.67 -10.30
N GLY A 101 -7.28 -19.03 -9.91
CA GLY A 101 -7.98 -20.24 -10.40
C GLY A 101 -7.41 -21.53 -9.83
N GLY A 102 -6.28 -21.47 -9.11
CA GLY A 102 -5.71 -22.59 -8.38
C GLY A 102 -6.40 -22.84 -7.03
N GLY A 103 -5.95 -23.86 -6.32
CA GLY A 103 -6.46 -24.23 -5.01
C GLY A 103 -5.85 -25.50 -4.46
N ILE A 104 -6.27 -25.88 -3.26
CA ILE A 104 -5.90 -27.14 -2.61
C ILE A 104 -7.06 -28.10 -2.76
N ALA A 105 -6.83 -29.25 -3.41
CA ALA A 105 -7.78 -30.35 -3.50
C ALA A 105 -7.46 -31.39 -2.44
N ARG A 106 -8.43 -31.66 -1.54
CA ARG A 106 -8.33 -32.64 -0.46
C ARG A 106 -8.92 -33.99 -0.85
N ASN A 107 -9.66 -34.01 -1.94
CA ASN A 107 -10.35 -35.17 -2.49
C ASN A 107 -10.61 -35.01 -3.99
N GLU A 108 -11.14 -36.04 -4.62
CA GLU A 108 -11.41 -36.07 -6.04
C GLU A 108 -12.45 -35.02 -6.48
N ILE A 109 -13.44 -34.73 -5.66
CA ILE A 109 -14.51 -33.75 -5.99
C ILE A 109 -13.91 -32.34 -6.06
N GLU A 110 -13.14 -31.95 -5.04
CA GLU A 110 -12.45 -30.65 -5.03
C GLU A 110 -11.44 -30.55 -6.19
N LEU A 111 -10.75 -31.65 -6.51
CA LEU A 111 -9.82 -31.71 -7.65
C LEU A 111 -10.53 -31.39 -8.96
N HIS A 112 -11.70 -32.05 -9.19
CA HIS A 112 -12.47 -31.84 -10.40
C HIS A 112 -12.87 -30.36 -10.59
N GLU A 113 -13.47 -29.78 -9.57
CA GLU A 113 -13.92 -28.38 -9.61
C GLU A 113 -12.77 -27.40 -9.87
N ILE A 114 -11.62 -27.58 -9.17
CA ILE A 114 -10.47 -26.68 -9.31
C ILE A 114 -9.79 -26.84 -10.67
N VAL A 115 -9.64 -28.06 -11.17
CA VAL A 115 -9.00 -28.33 -12.46
C VAL A 115 -9.84 -27.79 -13.62
N GLU A 116 -11.17 -28.01 -13.61
CA GLU A 116 -12.04 -27.47 -14.64
C GLU A 116 -12.02 -25.95 -14.71
N ARG A 117 -12.13 -25.30 -13.53
CA ARG A 117 -12.02 -23.84 -13.41
C ARG A 117 -10.65 -23.34 -13.83
N GLY A 118 -9.59 -24.03 -13.41
CA GLY A 118 -8.21 -23.67 -13.69
C GLY A 118 -7.86 -23.81 -15.17
N CYS A 119 -8.26 -24.87 -15.84
CA CYS A 119 -8.04 -25.04 -17.28
C CYS A 119 -8.78 -23.98 -18.10
N LYS A 120 -10.00 -23.60 -17.70
CA LYS A 120 -10.76 -22.51 -18.35
C LYS A 120 -10.11 -21.12 -18.13
N ALA A 121 -9.51 -20.91 -16.96
CA ALA A 121 -8.84 -19.65 -16.62
C ALA A 121 -7.43 -19.52 -17.21
N SER A 122 -6.80 -20.63 -17.58
CA SER A 122 -5.46 -20.67 -18.16
C SER A 122 -5.45 -20.21 -19.61
N LEU A 123 -4.52 -19.30 -19.95
CA LEU A 123 -4.31 -18.84 -21.35
C LEU A 123 -3.94 -19.97 -22.31
N VAL A 124 -3.38 -21.07 -21.80
CA VAL A 124 -2.93 -22.24 -22.56
C VAL A 124 -3.71 -23.50 -22.22
N GLY A 125 -4.78 -23.41 -21.42
CA GLY A 125 -5.62 -24.52 -21.04
C GLY A 125 -4.94 -25.55 -20.14
N GLN A 126 -3.94 -25.16 -19.36
CA GLN A 126 -3.12 -26.07 -18.55
C GLN A 126 -3.13 -25.70 -17.07
N VAL A 127 -3.11 -26.72 -16.23
CA VAL A 127 -2.87 -26.58 -14.79
C VAL A 127 -1.73 -27.50 -14.36
N LEU A 128 -1.05 -27.11 -13.29
CA LEU A 128 -0.01 -27.91 -12.63
C LEU A 128 -0.63 -28.56 -11.39
N VAL A 129 -0.51 -29.88 -11.27
CA VAL A 129 -0.85 -30.64 -10.06
C VAL A 129 0.44 -30.93 -9.30
N GLU A 130 0.51 -30.54 -8.05
CA GLU A 130 1.75 -30.50 -7.25
C GLU A 130 1.52 -31.07 -5.84
N GLU A 131 2.55 -31.70 -5.25
CA GLU A 131 2.47 -32.23 -3.90
C GLU A 131 2.20 -31.12 -2.86
N TYR A 132 1.42 -31.43 -1.83
CA TYR A 132 1.04 -30.49 -0.77
C TYR A 132 2.04 -30.51 0.37
N ILE A 133 2.63 -29.36 0.63
CA ILE A 133 3.62 -29.15 1.71
C ILE A 133 3.19 -28.02 2.67
N GLY A 134 1.88 -27.83 2.84
CA GLY A 134 1.33 -26.68 3.56
C GLY A 134 1.71 -26.57 5.03
N HIS A 135 2.27 -27.62 5.65
CA HIS A 135 2.75 -27.63 7.02
C HIS A 135 4.27 -27.41 7.17
N TRP A 136 5.00 -27.32 6.05
CA TRP A 136 6.45 -27.11 6.07
C TRP A 136 6.79 -25.66 6.42
N LYS A 137 7.99 -25.46 6.98
CA LYS A 137 8.58 -24.14 7.24
C LYS A 137 8.93 -23.46 5.92
N GLN A 138 8.80 -22.14 5.89
CA GLN A 138 9.19 -21.33 4.75
C GLN A 138 10.42 -20.50 5.09
N ILE A 139 11.53 -20.77 4.40
CA ILE A 139 12.85 -20.15 4.63
C ILE A 139 13.30 -19.43 3.38
N GLU A 140 13.85 -18.23 3.54
CA GLU A 140 14.32 -17.39 2.44
C GLU A 140 15.79 -17.03 2.60
N TYR A 141 16.49 -16.95 1.46
CA TYR A 141 17.86 -16.48 1.38
C TYR A 141 17.98 -15.36 0.36
N GLU A 142 18.54 -14.22 0.77
CA GLU A 142 18.98 -13.18 -0.14
C GLU A 142 20.44 -13.43 -0.52
N VAL A 143 20.67 -13.59 -1.81
CA VAL A 143 21.99 -13.98 -2.36
C VAL A 143 22.47 -12.92 -3.31
N MET A 144 23.75 -12.58 -3.22
CA MET A 144 24.42 -11.72 -4.19
C MET A 144 25.52 -12.48 -4.90
N GLN A 145 25.63 -12.33 -6.21
CA GLN A 145 26.66 -12.97 -7.03
C GLN A 145 27.20 -12.01 -8.09
N ASP A 146 28.54 -12.01 -8.29
CA ASP A 146 29.19 -11.24 -9.36
C ASP A 146 29.42 -12.07 -10.64
N TYR A 147 29.99 -11.45 -11.66
CA TYR A 147 30.29 -12.11 -12.95
C TYR A 147 31.34 -13.24 -12.85
N ASP A 148 32.23 -13.20 -11.87
CA ASP A 148 33.26 -14.23 -11.63
C ASP A 148 32.69 -15.41 -10.81
N GLY A 149 31.42 -15.31 -10.37
CA GLY A 149 30.76 -16.34 -9.57
C GLY A 149 31.16 -16.32 -8.10
N ASN A 150 31.77 -15.22 -7.60
CA ASN A 150 31.82 -14.97 -6.16
C ASN A 150 30.43 -14.68 -5.65
N ASN A 151 30.07 -15.26 -4.52
CA ASN A 151 28.74 -15.11 -3.97
C ASN A 151 28.75 -14.96 -2.46
N VAL A 152 27.70 -14.34 -1.93
CA VAL A 152 27.52 -14.06 -0.51
C VAL A 152 26.03 -14.17 -0.14
N ILE A 153 25.75 -14.75 1.03
CA ILE A 153 24.43 -14.69 1.63
C ILE A 153 24.32 -13.39 2.43
N VAL A 154 23.42 -12.50 2.00
CA VAL A 154 23.23 -11.21 2.67
C VAL A 154 22.29 -11.36 3.86
N CYS A 155 21.24 -12.18 3.73
CA CYS A 155 20.27 -12.39 4.80
C CYS A 155 19.64 -13.77 4.68
N ASN A 156 19.43 -14.41 5.82
CA ASN A 156 18.60 -15.58 5.99
C ASN A 156 17.36 -15.16 6.79
N MET A 157 16.18 -15.56 6.32
CA MET A 157 14.88 -15.17 6.89
C MET A 157 13.97 -16.37 7.04
N GLU A 158 13.12 -16.32 8.06
CA GLU A 158 12.12 -17.35 8.34
C GLU A 158 10.73 -16.74 8.44
N ASN A 159 9.76 -17.44 7.87
CA ASN A 159 8.36 -17.07 7.91
C ASN A 159 7.67 -17.72 9.11
N VAL A 160 6.90 -16.95 9.89
CA VAL A 160 6.19 -17.43 11.09
C VAL A 160 5.03 -18.35 10.72
N LEU A 161 4.30 -18.03 9.64
CA LEU A 161 3.23 -18.87 9.12
C LEU A 161 3.82 -19.84 8.08
N SER A 162 3.29 -21.06 8.05
CA SER A 162 3.76 -22.12 7.16
C SER A 162 3.49 -21.84 5.67
N MET A 163 3.87 -22.79 4.82
CA MET A 163 3.67 -22.74 3.35
C MET A 163 2.21 -22.58 2.89
N LYS A 164 1.24 -22.56 3.81
CA LYS A 164 -0.17 -22.25 3.52
C LYS A 164 -0.39 -20.81 3.12
N VAL A 165 0.49 -19.90 3.53
CA VAL A 165 0.36 -18.45 3.34
C VAL A 165 1.49 -17.93 2.47
N HIS A 166 1.14 -17.07 1.50
CA HIS A 166 2.12 -16.41 0.64
C HIS A 166 3.13 -15.61 1.46
N THR A 167 4.42 -15.65 1.08
CA THR A 167 5.50 -14.96 1.82
C THR A 167 5.27 -13.45 1.98
N GLY A 168 4.66 -12.79 0.98
CA GLY A 168 4.29 -11.38 1.07
C GLY A 168 3.24 -11.07 2.14
N ASP A 169 2.40 -12.05 2.49
CA ASP A 169 1.38 -11.95 3.55
C ASP A 169 1.85 -12.57 4.87
N ASN A 170 3.10 -12.99 4.95
CA ASN A 170 3.64 -13.66 6.11
C ASN A 170 4.40 -12.69 7.03
N ILE A 171 4.40 -12.99 8.32
CA ILE A 171 5.30 -12.35 9.28
C ILE A 171 6.67 -12.99 9.09
N VAL A 172 7.71 -12.18 8.81
CA VAL A 172 9.06 -12.67 8.51
C VAL A 172 10.01 -12.23 9.59
N VAL A 173 10.89 -13.13 10.01
CA VAL A 173 11.88 -12.87 11.05
C VAL A 173 13.30 -13.06 10.50
N ALA A 174 14.18 -12.13 10.78
CA ALA A 174 15.59 -12.21 10.45
C ALA A 174 16.46 -11.98 11.72
N PRO A 175 17.50 -12.81 11.94
CA PRO A 175 17.78 -14.07 11.25
C PRO A 175 16.73 -15.15 11.58
N SER A 176 16.73 -16.27 10.87
CA SER A 176 15.89 -17.44 11.20
C SER A 176 16.12 -17.88 12.64
N GLN A 177 15.04 -18.27 13.34
CA GLN A 177 15.06 -18.57 14.77
C GLN A 177 14.95 -20.06 15.08
N THR A 178 14.33 -20.84 14.19
CA THR A 178 13.96 -22.24 14.47
C THR A 178 14.75 -23.27 13.65
N ILE A 179 15.63 -22.85 12.73
CA ILE A 179 16.51 -23.77 12.00
C ILE A 179 17.84 -23.96 12.73
N ASN A 180 18.32 -25.17 12.69
CA ASN A 180 19.62 -25.52 13.30
C ASN A 180 20.80 -25.25 12.35
N ASN A 181 22.04 -25.39 12.82
CA ASN A 181 23.24 -25.12 12.05
C ASN A 181 23.38 -26.01 10.80
N HIS A 182 22.94 -27.27 10.87
CA HIS A 182 22.97 -28.19 9.74
C HIS A 182 22.02 -27.72 8.64
N GLU A 183 20.75 -27.45 9.00
CA GLU A 183 19.72 -26.94 8.08
C GLU A 183 20.15 -25.61 7.45
N TYR A 184 20.70 -24.70 8.24
CA TYR A 184 21.21 -23.43 7.75
C TYR A 184 22.26 -23.62 6.64
N HIS A 185 23.29 -24.43 6.89
CA HIS A 185 24.36 -24.65 5.92
C HIS A 185 23.92 -25.49 4.73
N MET A 186 23.00 -26.43 4.91
CA MET A 186 22.39 -27.21 3.83
C MET A 186 21.66 -26.30 2.83
N LEU A 187 20.77 -25.43 3.33
CA LEU A 187 20.00 -24.50 2.49
C LEU A 187 20.90 -23.42 1.87
N ARG A 188 21.86 -22.89 2.66
CA ARG A 188 22.88 -21.96 2.16
C ARG A 188 23.65 -22.54 0.96
N SER A 189 24.13 -23.77 1.10
CA SER A 189 24.88 -24.44 0.03
C SER A 189 24.03 -24.71 -1.20
N ALA A 190 22.75 -25.02 -0.99
CA ALA A 190 21.78 -25.15 -2.10
C ALA A 190 21.55 -23.81 -2.81
N ALA A 191 21.42 -22.71 -2.06
CA ALA A 191 21.26 -21.36 -2.62
C ALA A 191 22.46 -20.97 -3.51
N LEU A 192 23.67 -21.18 -3.03
CA LEU A 192 24.90 -20.85 -3.80
C LEU A 192 25.03 -21.70 -5.06
N ARG A 193 24.67 -22.99 -5.03
CA ARG A 193 24.66 -23.86 -6.21
C ARG A 193 23.61 -23.41 -7.24
N ALA A 194 22.39 -23.11 -6.76
CA ALA A 194 21.28 -22.68 -7.62
C ALA A 194 21.59 -21.37 -8.34
N THR A 195 22.05 -20.33 -7.62
CA THR A 195 22.38 -19.03 -8.20
C THR A 195 23.50 -19.11 -9.23
N LYS A 196 24.52 -19.90 -8.94
CA LYS A 196 25.63 -20.12 -9.86
C LYS A 196 25.19 -20.84 -11.14
N HIS A 197 24.37 -21.88 -11.02
CA HIS A 197 23.88 -22.66 -12.16
C HIS A 197 22.98 -21.84 -13.08
N VAL A 198 22.05 -21.05 -12.49
CA VAL A 198 21.14 -20.17 -13.24
C VAL A 198 21.88 -19.02 -13.91
N GLY A 199 23.05 -18.65 -13.41
CA GLY A 199 23.83 -17.51 -13.91
C GLY A 199 23.28 -16.17 -13.42
N ILE A 200 22.88 -16.09 -12.15
CA ILE A 200 22.50 -14.83 -11.51
C ILE A 200 23.71 -13.90 -11.48
N VAL A 201 23.48 -12.63 -11.82
CA VAL A 201 24.47 -11.55 -11.69
C VAL A 201 23.77 -10.37 -11.03
N GLY A 202 24.23 -9.99 -9.86
CA GLY A 202 23.58 -9.05 -8.96
C GLY A 202 22.90 -9.81 -7.82
N GLU A 203 21.67 -9.52 -7.55
CA GLU A 203 20.92 -10.02 -6.40
C GLU A 203 19.78 -10.94 -6.82
N CYS A 204 19.48 -11.93 -5.98
CA CYS A 204 18.25 -12.73 -6.06
C CYS A 204 17.78 -13.21 -4.71
N ASN A 205 16.45 -13.40 -4.59
CA ASN A 205 15.80 -14.08 -3.46
C ASN A 205 15.55 -15.54 -3.83
N ILE A 206 15.88 -16.46 -2.93
CA ILE A 206 15.55 -17.89 -3.06
C ILE A 206 14.65 -18.29 -1.90
N GLN A 207 13.53 -18.97 -2.22
CA GLN A 207 12.58 -19.49 -1.26
C GLN A 207 12.64 -21.00 -1.19
N TYR A 208 12.70 -21.52 0.05
CA TYR A 208 12.70 -22.93 0.36
C TYR A 208 11.51 -23.29 1.23
N ALA A 209 10.99 -24.50 1.01
CA ALA A 209 10.20 -25.20 2.00
C ALA A 209 11.08 -26.25 2.69
N LEU A 210 11.09 -26.28 4.01
CA LEU A 210 11.81 -27.21 4.87
C LEU A 210 10.82 -28.00 5.71
N ASP A 211 10.92 -29.32 5.66
CA ASP A 211 10.13 -30.21 6.50
C ASP A 211 10.54 -30.04 7.97
N ALA A 212 9.57 -29.83 8.85
CA ALA A 212 9.84 -29.64 10.28
C ALA A 212 10.36 -30.91 10.98
N ASP A 213 10.08 -32.09 10.41
CA ASP A 213 10.35 -33.39 11.02
C ASP A 213 11.53 -34.13 10.38
N SER A 214 12.14 -33.58 9.32
CA SER A 214 13.26 -34.20 8.59
C SER A 214 14.14 -33.15 7.90
N ASP A 215 15.31 -33.58 7.42
CA ASP A 215 16.21 -32.74 6.59
C ASP A 215 15.70 -32.56 5.14
N ARG A 216 14.48 -32.94 4.83
CA ARG A 216 13.92 -32.77 3.50
C ARG A 216 13.57 -31.32 3.22
N TYR A 217 14.10 -30.80 2.12
CA TYR A 217 13.78 -29.45 1.65
C TYR A 217 13.52 -29.44 0.13
N VAL A 218 12.87 -28.40 -0.35
CA VAL A 218 12.68 -28.13 -1.77
C VAL A 218 12.80 -26.64 -2.05
N ALA A 219 13.37 -26.29 -3.19
CA ALA A 219 13.30 -24.94 -3.70
C ALA A 219 11.94 -24.67 -4.33
N ILE A 220 11.34 -23.55 -3.96
CA ILE A 220 10.02 -23.11 -4.41
C ILE A 220 10.13 -22.17 -5.61
N GLU A 221 10.98 -21.15 -5.50
CA GLU A 221 11.21 -20.16 -6.54
C GLU A 221 12.52 -19.41 -6.34
N ILE A 222 13.02 -18.79 -7.42
CA ILE A 222 14.09 -17.82 -7.41
C ILE A 222 13.58 -16.55 -8.07
N ASN A 223 13.67 -15.43 -7.37
CA ASN A 223 13.32 -14.13 -7.89
C ASN A 223 14.60 -13.40 -8.31
N PRO A 224 14.96 -13.28 -9.63
CA PRO A 224 16.22 -12.69 -10.08
C PRO A 224 16.13 -11.16 -10.15
N ARG A 225 15.62 -10.55 -9.13
CA ARG A 225 15.31 -9.12 -9.04
C ARG A 225 15.16 -8.67 -7.60
N LEU A 226 15.34 -7.37 -7.37
CA LEU A 226 14.97 -6.75 -6.10
C LEU A 226 13.48 -6.97 -5.81
N SER A 227 13.20 -7.41 -4.59
CA SER A 227 11.88 -7.76 -4.08
C SER A 227 11.59 -7.04 -2.76
N ARG A 228 10.40 -7.26 -2.18
CA ARG A 228 10.11 -6.82 -0.80
C ARG A 228 11.08 -7.45 0.20
N SER A 229 11.38 -8.73 0.03
CA SER A 229 12.36 -9.44 0.87
C SER A 229 13.75 -8.82 0.75
N SER A 230 14.16 -8.41 -0.44
CA SER A 230 15.45 -7.74 -0.66
C SER A 230 15.50 -6.37 0.02
N ALA A 231 14.42 -5.59 -0.03
CA ALA A 231 14.29 -4.33 0.69
C ALA A 231 14.41 -4.55 2.21
N LEU A 232 13.69 -5.54 2.74
CA LEU A 232 13.80 -5.95 4.14
C LEU A 232 15.24 -6.35 4.49
N ALA A 233 15.85 -7.27 3.75
CA ALA A 233 17.19 -7.76 4.00
C ALA A 233 18.23 -6.64 3.98
N SER A 234 18.14 -5.73 3.01
CA SER A 234 19.02 -4.56 2.92
C SER A 234 18.95 -3.68 4.18
N LYS A 235 17.75 -3.39 4.65
CA LYS A 235 17.54 -2.53 5.83
C LYS A 235 17.82 -3.28 7.14
N ALA A 236 17.46 -4.56 7.22
CA ALA A 236 17.70 -5.41 8.39
C ALA A 236 19.18 -5.62 8.67
N THR A 237 19.99 -5.76 7.63
CA THR A 237 21.43 -6.02 7.75
C THR A 237 22.31 -4.77 7.61
N GLY A 238 21.72 -3.67 7.10
CA GLY A 238 22.51 -2.50 6.70
C GLY A 238 23.40 -2.74 5.47
N TYR A 239 23.24 -3.86 4.76
CA TYR A 239 23.97 -4.16 3.52
C TYR A 239 23.21 -3.59 2.31
N PRO A 240 23.78 -2.61 1.56
CA PRO A 240 23.03 -1.89 0.53
C PRO A 240 22.89 -2.70 -0.76
N LEU A 241 21.94 -3.67 -0.80
CA LEU A 241 21.75 -4.62 -1.89
C LEU A 241 21.60 -3.97 -3.26
N ALA A 242 20.74 -2.97 -3.40
CA ALA A 242 20.50 -2.30 -4.67
C ALA A 242 21.75 -1.61 -5.20
N TYR A 243 22.50 -0.93 -4.33
CA TYR A 243 23.76 -0.28 -4.69
C TYR A 243 24.81 -1.30 -5.14
N MET A 244 25.00 -2.38 -4.38
CA MET A 244 25.96 -3.43 -4.71
C MET A 244 25.59 -4.13 -6.02
N SER A 245 24.31 -4.48 -6.19
CA SER A 245 23.80 -5.09 -7.42
C SER A 245 24.03 -4.20 -8.65
N ALA A 246 23.82 -2.88 -8.53
CA ALA A 246 24.09 -1.95 -9.62
C ALA A 246 25.57 -1.89 -9.99
N LYS A 247 26.47 -1.88 -9.00
CA LYS A 247 27.92 -1.91 -9.23
C LYS A 247 28.35 -3.22 -9.90
N ILE A 248 27.83 -4.35 -9.44
CA ILE A 248 28.07 -5.66 -10.06
C ILE A 248 27.57 -5.66 -11.50
N GLY A 249 26.36 -5.17 -11.78
CA GLY A 249 25.85 -5.04 -13.13
C GLY A 249 26.73 -4.22 -14.06
N LEU A 250 27.51 -3.27 -13.53
CA LEU A 250 28.51 -2.48 -14.26
C LEU A 250 29.86 -3.18 -14.38
N GLY A 251 30.01 -4.41 -13.89
CA GLY A 251 31.21 -5.23 -14.05
C GLY A 251 32.19 -5.21 -12.87
N TYR A 252 31.83 -4.65 -11.72
CA TYR A 252 32.64 -4.76 -10.51
C TYR A 252 32.44 -6.12 -9.83
N ASN A 253 33.49 -6.66 -9.28
CA ASN A 253 33.44 -7.87 -8.46
C ASN A 253 33.22 -7.56 -6.98
N LEU A 254 32.58 -8.48 -6.22
CA LEU A 254 32.36 -8.33 -4.79
C LEU A 254 33.62 -8.02 -4.00
N SER A 255 34.75 -8.60 -4.40
CA SER A 255 36.07 -8.35 -3.77
C SER A 255 36.60 -6.93 -3.96
N GLU A 256 36.19 -6.25 -5.03
CA GLU A 256 36.60 -4.87 -5.36
C GLU A 256 35.69 -3.83 -4.67
N LEU A 257 34.48 -4.23 -4.26
CA LEU A 257 33.53 -3.34 -3.62
C LEU A 257 33.81 -3.23 -2.12
N VAL A 258 33.97 -2.01 -1.66
CA VAL A 258 34.07 -1.71 -0.22
C VAL A 258 32.70 -1.80 0.43
N ASN A 259 32.61 -2.49 1.55
CA ASN A 259 31.41 -2.48 2.36
C ASN A 259 31.16 -1.06 2.91
N ARG A 260 30.05 -0.45 2.55
CA ARG A 260 29.71 0.92 2.92
C ARG A 260 29.40 1.12 4.40
N ILE A 261 29.11 0.04 5.13
CA ILE A 261 28.84 0.08 6.55
C ILE A 261 30.13 0.12 7.35
N THR A 262 31.03 -0.83 7.09
CA THR A 262 32.33 -0.90 7.76
C THR A 262 33.36 0.07 7.19
N LYS A 263 33.21 0.42 5.89
CA LYS A 263 34.16 1.26 5.10
C LYS A 263 35.59 0.75 5.01
N SER A 264 35.88 -0.43 5.54
CA SER A 264 37.22 -1.02 5.61
C SER A 264 37.30 -2.47 5.18
N THR A 265 36.15 -3.17 5.04
CA THR A 265 36.07 -4.53 4.54
C THR A 265 35.46 -4.55 3.13
N THR A 266 35.62 -5.68 2.42
CA THR A 266 34.97 -5.89 1.11
C THR A 266 33.50 -6.32 1.29
N ALA A 267 32.73 -6.25 0.19
CA ALA A 267 31.35 -6.71 0.14
C ALA A 267 31.19 -8.24 0.24
N CYS A 268 32.28 -9.01 0.29
CA CYS A 268 32.24 -10.47 0.41
C CYS A 268 31.91 -10.99 1.81
N PHE A 269 31.86 -10.13 2.83
CA PHE A 269 31.54 -10.56 4.20
C PHE A 269 30.04 -10.77 4.35
N GLU A 270 29.64 -11.96 4.76
CA GLU A 270 28.24 -12.28 5.08
C GLU A 270 27.80 -11.56 6.36
N PRO A 271 26.66 -10.82 6.36
CA PRO A 271 26.15 -10.17 7.55
C PRO A 271 25.86 -11.16 8.68
N SER A 272 26.12 -10.75 9.92
CA SER A 272 25.78 -11.45 11.14
C SER A 272 25.04 -10.51 12.08
N LEU A 273 23.85 -10.91 12.56
CA LEU A 273 22.97 -10.05 13.35
C LEU A 273 22.92 -10.49 14.80
N ASP A 274 23.07 -9.54 15.74
CA ASP A 274 22.90 -9.75 17.19
C ASP A 274 21.57 -9.16 17.72
N TYR A 275 20.65 -8.84 16.82
CA TYR A 275 19.28 -8.36 17.07
C TYR A 275 18.29 -9.18 16.24
N VAL A 276 17.00 -9.00 16.54
CA VAL A 276 15.90 -9.67 15.84
C VAL A 276 15.10 -8.64 15.07
N VAL A 277 14.94 -8.87 13.79
CA VAL A 277 14.09 -8.07 12.91
C VAL A 277 12.79 -8.81 12.66
N CYS A 278 11.66 -8.14 12.81
CA CYS A 278 10.34 -8.65 12.51
C CYS A 278 9.68 -7.78 11.44
N LYS A 279 9.41 -8.37 10.28
CA LYS A 279 8.54 -7.79 9.25
C LYS A 279 7.11 -8.20 9.50
N HIS A 280 6.17 -7.27 9.50
CA HIS A 280 4.75 -7.57 9.59
C HIS A 280 4.01 -6.95 8.40
N PRO A 281 3.24 -7.75 7.62
CA PRO A 281 2.45 -7.22 6.52
C PRO A 281 1.27 -6.39 7.01
N ARG A 282 0.86 -5.41 6.21
CA ARG A 282 -0.34 -4.63 6.44
C ARG A 282 -1.45 -5.04 5.48
N TRP A 283 -2.60 -5.38 6.04
CA TRP A 283 -3.84 -5.63 5.30
C TRP A 283 -4.85 -4.53 5.61
N ASP A 284 -5.58 -4.09 4.59
CA ASP A 284 -6.63 -3.07 4.71
C ASP A 284 -8.02 -3.67 4.42
N PHE A 285 -8.26 -4.91 4.87
CA PHE A 285 -9.52 -5.63 4.63
C PHE A 285 -10.76 -4.89 5.15
N SER A 286 -10.62 -4.09 6.20
CA SER A 286 -11.71 -3.28 6.75
C SER A 286 -12.27 -2.23 5.78
N LYS A 287 -11.52 -1.91 4.71
CA LYS A 287 -11.96 -1.00 3.65
C LYS A 287 -12.97 -1.63 2.68
N PHE A 288 -13.17 -2.94 2.73
CA PHE A 288 -13.97 -3.69 1.77
C PHE A 288 -14.97 -4.60 2.50
N GLU A 289 -16.25 -4.33 2.35
CA GLU A 289 -17.30 -5.04 3.09
C GLU A 289 -17.40 -6.54 2.75
N LEU A 290 -17.18 -6.89 1.47
CA LEU A 290 -17.36 -8.25 0.96
C LEU A 290 -16.04 -9.03 0.81
N VAL A 291 -14.93 -8.49 1.27
CA VAL A 291 -13.61 -9.11 1.07
C VAL A 291 -13.46 -10.40 1.89
N ASN A 292 -12.95 -11.44 1.22
CA ASN A 292 -12.51 -12.65 1.90
C ASN A 292 -11.18 -12.42 2.61
N ARG A 293 -11.20 -12.36 3.94
CA ARG A 293 -10.03 -12.10 4.81
C ARG A 293 -9.09 -13.29 4.97
N LYS A 294 -9.44 -14.48 4.45
CA LYS A 294 -8.62 -15.67 4.56
C LYS A 294 -7.29 -15.47 3.83
N LEU A 295 -6.19 -15.69 4.54
CA LEU A 295 -4.84 -15.72 3.97
C LEU A 295 -4.60 -17.05 3.25
N GLY A 296 -3.85 -17.00 2.17
CA GLY A 296 -3.57 -18.14 1.32
C GLY A 296 -2.36 -17.92 0.42
N VAL A 297 -2.31 -18.62 -0.69
CA VAL A 297 -1.19 -18.57 -1.64
C VAL A 297 -1.16 -17.32 -2.52
N THR A 298 -2.20 -16.47 -2.44
CA THR A 298 -2.28 -15.18 -3.16
C THR A 298 -1.99 -14.05 -2.19
N MET A 299 -1.09 -13.14 -2.56
CA MET A 299 -0.74 -11.98 -1.75
C MET A 299 -1.87 -10.95 -1.72
N LYS A 300 -2.28 -10.53 -0.52
CA LYS A 300 -3.37 -9.56 -0.27
C LYS A 300 -2.90 -8.31 0.48
N SER A 301 -1.69 -8.32 1.04
CA SER A 301 -1.12 -7.17 1.75
C SER A 301 -0.84 -6.00 0.82
N VAL A 302 -1.03 -4.79 1.33
CA VAL A 302 -0.81 -3.53 0.60
C VAL A 302 0.53 -2.86 0.97
N GLY A 303 1.11 -3.22 2.10
CA GLY A 303 2.40 -2.72 2.59
C GLY A 303 2.93 -3.56 3.74
N GLU A 304 4.02 -3.11 4.34
CA GLU A 304 4.66 -3.82 5.44
C GLU A 304 5.44 -2.86 6.34
N VAL A 305 5.78 -3.33 7.52
CA VAL A 305 6.66 -2.64 8.48
C VAL A 305 7.84 -3.52 8.85
N MET A 306 8.93 -2.88 9.26
CA MET A 306 10.10 -3.53 9.82
C MET A 306 10.35 -3.03 11.24
N ALA A 307 10.32 -3.91 12.20
CA ALA A 307 10.65 -3.62 13.59
C ALA A 307 11.93 -4.33 14.02
N VAL A 308 12.77 -3.64 14.78
CA VAL A 308 14.03 -4.17 15.29
C VAL A 308 13.99 -4.18 16.83
N GLY A 309 14.39 -5.29 17.42
CA GLY A 309 14.45 -5.49 18.87
C GLY A 309 15.57 -6.44 19.27
N ARG A 310 15.80 -6.62 20.56
CA ARG A 310 16.81 -7.55 21.07
C ARG A 310 16.28 -8.98 21.31
N ASN A 311 14.96 -9.15 21.13
CA ASN A 311 14.26 -10.44 21.15
C ASN A 311 13.01 -10.37 20.26
N PHE A 312 12.42 -11.52 19.98
CA PHE A 312 11.25 -11.63 19.11
C PHE A 312 10.01 -10.92 19.71
N GLU A 313 9.79 -11.05 21.02
CA GLU A 313 8.64 -10.46 21.71
C GLU A 313 8.63 -8.92 21.56
N GLU A 314 9.81 -8.27 21.75
CA GLU A 314 9.97 -6.83 21.55
C GLU A 314 9.70 -6.42 20.10
N SER A 315 10.34 -7.11 19.14
CA SER A 315 10.21 -6.77 17.72
C SER A 315 8.78 -7.01 17.20
N LEU A 316 8.10 -8.07 17.63
CA LEU A 316 6.71 -8.36 17.26
C LEU A 316 5.75 -7.27 17.77
N GLN A 317 5.83 -6.90 19.05
CA GLN A 317 4.94 -5.88 19.60
C GLN A 317 5.17 -4.49 18.96
N LYS A 318 6.44 -4.15 18.69
CA LYS A 318 6.77 -2.93 17.92
C LYS A 318 6.19 -2.99 16.50
N ALA A 319 6.34 -4.11 15.80
CA ALA A 319 5.78 -4.29 14.46
C ALA A 319 4.26 -4.06 14.43
N ILE A 320 3.53 -4.61 15.41
CA ILE A 320 2.08 -4.41 15.52
C ILE A 320 1.72 -2.92 15.69
N ARG A 321 2.46 -2.16 16.51
CA ARG A 321 2.22 -0.70 16.66
C ARG A 321 2.54 0.08 15.40
N MET A 322 3.59 -0.32 14.68
CA MET A 322 4.01 0.29 13.42
C MET A 322 2.93 0.17 12.33
N LEU A 323 2.06 -0.85 12.38
CA LEU A 323 0.97 -1.00 11.41
C LEU A 323 -0.05 0.14 11.44
N ASP A 324 -0.15 0.89 12.54
CA ASP A 324 -1.11 2.00 12.71
C ASP A 324 -2.57 1.57 12.44
N ILE A 325 -2.97 0.45 13.06
CA ILE A 325 -4.32 -0.15 12.98
C ILE A 325 -5.11 0.02 14.29
N GLY A 326 -4.69 0.92 15.17
CA GLY A 326 -5.32 1.19 16.46
C GLY A 326 -4.95 0.21 17.58
N ASN A 327 -4.00 -0.68 17.36
CA ASN A 327 -3.51 -1.63 18.36
C ASN A 327 -2.19 -1.16 19.00
N ASP A 328 -2.13 -1.20 20.33
CA ASP A 328 -0.94 -0.84 21.12
C ASP A 328 0.06 -2.01 21.28
N GLY A 329 -0.26 -3.19 20.79
CA GLY A 329 0.54 -4.40 20.81
C GLY A 329 -0.30 -5.65 20.55
N LEU A 330 0.26 -6.82 20.82
CA LEU A 330 -0.44 -8.10 20.63
C LEU A 330 -1.59 -8.30 21.65
N VAL A 331 -1.45 -7.75 22.83
CA VAL A 331 -2.40 -7.85 23.95
C VAL A 331 -2.71 -6.48 24.52
N LEU A 332 -3.71 -6.37 25.38
CA LEU A 332 -4.11 -5.15 26.06
C LEU A 332 -4.54 -4.01 25.11
N ASN A 333 -5.21 -4.35 24.02
CA ASN A 333 -5.81 -3.40 23.09
C ASN A 333 -7.20 -2.93 23.55
N ARG A 334 -7.68 -1.77 23.04
CA ARG A 334 -8.99 -1.21 23.42
C ARG A 334 -10.18 -2.15 23.12
N SER A 335 -10.06 -2.99 22.09
CA SER A 335 -11.13 -3.86 21.58
C SER A 335 -11.13 -5.30 22.11
N ASN A 336 -10.45 -5.61 23.20
CA ASN A 336 -10.21 -6.98 23.71
C ASN A 336 -11.41 -7.69 24.36
N GLY A 337 -12.63 -7.38 23.99
CA GLY A 337 -13.84 -7.94 24.60
C GLY A 337 -14.51 -9.12 23.88
N LYS A 338 -13.93 -9.66 22.80
CA LYS A 338 -14.52 -10.84 22.13
C LYS A 338 -14.19 -12.11 22.92
N THR A 339 -15.23 -12.76 23.44
CA THR A 339 -15.15 -14.13 23.98
C THR A 339 -15.45 -15.12 22.86
N PHE A 340 -14.65 -16.16 22.76
CA PHE A 340 -14.84 -17.26 21.81
C PHE A 340 -15.10 -18.57 22.57
N THR A 341 -15.84 -19.47 21.94
CA THR A 341 -15.88 -20.86 22.36
C THR A 341 -14.62 -21.60 21.94
N ASP A 342 -14.33 -22.76 22.52
CA ASP A 342 -13.18 -23.60 22.13
C ASP A 342 -13.26 -23.98 20.65
N GLU A 343 -14.44 -24.28 20.12
CA GLU A 343 -14.65 -24.63 18.72
C GLU A 343 -14.40 -23.46 17.80
N GLU A 344 -14.84 -22.26 18.17
CA GLU A 344 -14.62 -21.04 17.37
C GLU A 344 -13.14 -20.68 17.29
N ILE A 345 -12.40 -20.77 18.39
CA ILE A 345 -10.98 -20.42 18.38
C ILE A 345 -10.17 -21.48 17.63
N GLU A 346 -10.48 -22.79 17.77
CA GLU A 346 -9.84 -23.85 16.99
C GLU A 346 -10.08 -23.70 15.49
N TYR A 347 -11.31 -23.31 15.09
CA TYR A 347 -11.59 -22.98 13.71
C TYR A 347 -10.72 -21.81 13.20
N LYS A 348 -10.60 -20.72 13.98
CA LYS A 348 -9.79 -19.56 13.63
C LYS A 348 -8.28 -19.87 13.55
N LEU A 349 -7.78 -20.76 14.39
CA LEU A 349 -6.38 -21.21 14.34
C LEU A 349 -6.09 -22.04 13.08
N SER A 350 -7.05 -22.82 12.61
CA SER A 350 -6.91 -23.65 11.41
C SER A 350 -7.17 -22.89 10.09
N HIS A 351 -7.85 -21.74 10.16
CA HIS A 351 -8.21 -20.88 9.02
C HIS A 351 -7.58 -19.51 9.19
N HIS A 352 -6.35 -19.37 8.72
CA HIS A 352 -5.56 -18.16 8.90
C HIS A 352 -6.23 -16.94 8.25
N ASP A 353 -6.33 -15.87 9.02
CA ASP A 353 -6.73 -14.54 8.58
C ASP A 353 -5.74 -13.50 9.14
N ASP A 354 -5.99 -12.23 8.91
CA ASP A 354 -5.17 -11.12 9.44
C ASP A 354 -5.18 -11.01 10.97
N GLN A 355 -5.98 -11.83 11.68
CA GLN A 355 -6.07 -11.86 13.14
C GLN A 355 -5.33 -13.07 13.75
N ILE A 356 -4.63 -13.86 12.96
CA ILE A 356 -4.06 -15.16 13.41
C ILE A 356 -3.21 -15.05 14.68
N LEU A 357 -2.32 -14.05 14.79
CA LEU A 357 -1.48 -13.90 15.99
C LEU A 357 -2.29 -13.51 17.23
N TYR A 358 -3.33 -12.70 17.07
CA TYR A 358 -4.25 -12.37 18.17
C TYR A 358 -5.06 -13.60 18.59
N ASN A 359 -5.46 -14.44 17.62
CA ASN A 359 -6.15 -15.70 17.90
C ASN A 359 -5.25 -16.66 18.68
N VAL A 360 -3.95 -16.74 18.36
CA VAL A 360 -2.96 -17.51 19.14
C VAL A 360 -2.88 -16.97 20.58
N ALA A 361 -2.78 -15.67 20.78
CA ALA A 361 -2.73 -15.08 22.11
C ALA A 361 -4.02 -15.34 22.92
N ILE A 362 -5.19 -15.31 22.28
CA ILE A 362 -6.48 -15.64 22.90
C ILE A 362 -6.54 -17.11 23.27
N ALA A 363 -6.13 -18.02 22.39
CA ALA A 363 -6.10 -19.45 22.65
C ALA A 363 -5.22 -19.80 23.87
N LEU A 364 -4.04 -19.16 23.96
CA LEU A 364 -3.16 -19.32 25.13
C LEU A 364 -3.81 -18.81 26.43
N LYS A 365 -4.56 -17.71 26.39
CA LYS A 365 -5.33 -17.19 27.54
C LYS A 365 -6.47 -18.11 27.95
N MET A 366 -7.07 -18.83 26.98
CA MET A 366 -8.08 -19.86 27.25
C MET A 366 -7.47 -21.17 27.80
N GLY A 367 -6.14 -21.31 27.83
CA GLY A 367 -5.45 -22.49 28.36
C GLY A 367 -5.22 -23.60 27.32
N ILE A 368 -5.41 -23.31 26.03
CA ILE A 368 -5.09 -24.26 24.95
C ILE A 368 -3.58 -24.43 24.88
N SER A 369 -3.13 -25.69 24.83
CA SER A 369 -1.70 -26.01 24.87
C SER A 369 -0.95 -25.58 23.61
N VAL A 370 0.35 -25.28 23.75
CA VAL A 370 1.25 -24.94 22.62
C VAL A 370 1.18 -26.01 21.52
N ASN A 371 1.20 -27.30 21.91
CA ASN A 371 1.13 -28.41 20.94
C ASN A 371 -0.20 -28.40 20.17
N ARG A 372 -1.32 -28.15 20.85
CA ARG A 372 -2.62 -28.09 20.18
C ARG A 372 -2.72 -26.92 19.21
N ILE A 373 -2.17 -25.76 19.59
CA ILE A 373 -2.11 -24.60 18.70
C ILE A 373 -1.22 -24.92 17.48
N TYR A 374 -0.08 -25.57 17.66
CA TYR A 374 0.78 -26.03 16.57
C TYR A 374 0.05 -26.97 15.59
N GLU A 375 -0.64 -27.99 16.12
CA GLU A 375 -1.41 -28.94 15.29
C GLU A 375 -2.44 -28.25 14.40
N LEU A 376 -3.11 -27.21 14.92
CA LEU A 376 -4.14 -26.46 14.20
C LEU A 376 -3.55 -25.45 13.21
N SER A 377 -2.57 -24.68 13.64
CA SER A 377 -2.06 -23.53 12.90
C SER A 377 -0.83 -23.83 12.04
N ALA A 378 -0.07 -24.88 12.36
CA ALA A 378 1.26 -25.14 11.83
C ALA A 378 2.29 -23.99 12.07
N ILE A 379 2.05 -23.15 13.08
CA ILE A 379 3.04 -22.18 13.56
C ILE A 379 4.02 -22.92 14.47
N ASP A 380 5.32 -22.75 14.21
CA ASP A 380 6.35 -23.44 14.99
C ASP A 380 6.17 -23.19 16.51
N PRO A 381 6.28 -24.22 17.35
CA PRO A 381 6.12 -24.11 18.80
C PRO A 381 6.98 -23.00 19.43
N TRP A 382 8.16 -22.75 18.92
CA TRP A 382 9.03 -21.69 19.40
C TRP A 382 8.35 -20.31 19.34
N PHE A 383 7.70 -19.98 18.22
CA PHE A 383 6.97 -18.71 18.09
C PHE A 383 5.76 -18.63 19.01
N ILE A 384 5.03 -19.75 19.18
CA ILE A 384 3.89 -19.84 20.11
C ILE A 384 4.34 -19.61 21.55
N GLU A 385 5.46 -20.20 21.97
CA GLU A 385 6.06 -19.99 23.29
C GLU A 385 6.49 -18.54 23.54
N LYS A 386 7.01 -17.85 22.50
CA LYS A 386 7.31 -16.42 22.57
C LYS A 386 6.06 -15.57 22.77
N ILE A 387 4.97 -15.91 22.09
CA ILE A 387 3.66 -15.26 22.31
C ILE A 387 3.15 -15.56 23.73
N GLN A 388 3.36 -16.78 24.23
CA GLN A 388 3.01 -17.15 25.62
C GLN A 388 3.75 -16.28 26.65
N ASN A 389 5.03 -15.92 26.40
CA ASN A 389 5.77 -15.00 27.26
C ASN A 389 5.10 -13.62 27.36
N ILE A 390 4.57 -13.12 26.25
CA ILE A 390 3.80 -11.86 26.21
C ILE A 390 2.51 -12.02 27.04
N VAL A 391 1.76 -13.10 26.84
CA VAL A 391 0.52 -13.39 27.60
C VAL A 391 0.79 -13.54 29.08
N ASN A 392 1.85 -14.23 29.47
CA ASN A 392 2.25 -14.39 30.87
C ASN A 392 2.66 -13.06 31.51
N THR A 393 3.32 -12.17 30.75
CA THR A 393 3.70 -10.83 31.22
C THR A 393 2.45 -9.94 31.38
N GLU A 394 1.46 -10.04 30.49
CA GLU A 394 0.15 -9.40 30.66
C GLU A 394 -0.52 -9.80 31.97
N SER A 395 -0.55 -11.09 32.29
CA SER A 395 -1.13 -11.58 33.54
C SER A 395 -0.41 -11.02 34.76
N LYS A 396 0.94 -11.04 34.75
CA LYS A 396 1.73 -10.41 35.83
C LYS A 396 1.46 -8.91 35.99
N LEU A 397 1.32 -8.20 34.89
CA LEU A 397 0.95 -6.77 34.92
C LEU A 397 -0.43 -6.56 35.54
N LYS A 398 -1.40 -7.46 35.33
CA LYS A 398 -2.74 -7.37 35.93
C LYS A 398 -2.73 -7.65 37.42
N ASP A 399 -2.01 -8.69 37.84
CA ASP A 399 -2.13 -9.31 39.16
C ASP A 399 -1.16 -8.74 40.20
N SER A 400 -0.10 -8.02 39.80
CA SER A 400 0.95 -7.54 40.69
C SER A 400 1.09 -6.02 40.68
N GLU A 401 1.65 -5.46 41.75
CA GLU A 401 2.06 -4.05 41.74
C GLU A 401 3.16 -3.80 40.72
N LEU A 402 3.22 -2.59 40.17
CA LEU A 402 4.20 -2.20 39.17
C LEU A 402 5.48 -1.71 39.86
N ASP A 403 6.39 -2.63 40.12
CA ASP A 403 7.74 -2.33 40.63
C ASP A 403 8.76 -2.16 39.46
N GLU A 404 9.99 -1.82 39.80
CA GLU A 404 11.09 -1.67 38.82
C GLU A 404 11.32 -2.94 38.01
N SER A 405 11.29 -4.12 38.63
CA SER A 405 11.57 -5.39 37.98
C SER A 405 10.51 -5.74 36.95
N LEU A 406 9.24 -5.59 37.33
CA LEU A 406 8.11 -5.86 36.43
C LEU A 406 8.06 -4.83 35.29
N MET A 407 8.29 -3.54 35.58
CA MET A 407 8.40 -2.48 34.57
C MET A 407 9.50 -2.81 33.56
N ARG A 408 10.69 -3.14 34.03
CA ARG A 408 11.85 -3.50 33.19
C ARG A 408 11.56 -4.72 32.33
N THR A 409 10.93 -5.74 32.90
CA THR A 409 10.51 -6.96 32.18
C THR A 409 9.49 -6.64 31.09
N ALA A 410 8.45 -5.90 31.44
CA ALA A 410 7.42 -5.48 30.47
C ALA A 410 8.00 -4.66 29.30
N LYS A 411 8.85 -3.68 29.60
CA LYS A 411 9.50 -2.88 28.54
C LYS A 411 10.41 -3.73 27.65
N LYS A 412 11.19 -4.68 28.20
CA LYS A 412 12.01 -5.61 27.40
C LYS A 412 11.19 -6.58 26.56
N MET A 413 9.94 -6.89 26.97
CA MET A 413 8.98 -7.67 26.19
C MET A 413 8.21 -6.83 25.18
N GLY A 414 8.55 -5.54 25.02
CA GLY A 414 7.95 -4.63 24.04
C GLY A 414 6.62 -4.00 24.42
N PHE A 415 6.17 -4.08 25.68
CA PHE A 415 4.95 -3.38 26.12
C PHE A 415 5.13 -1.86 26.05
N SER A 416 4.15 -1.20 25.43
CA SER A 416 4.10 0.26 25.36
C SER A 416 3.67 0.88 26.68
N ASP A 417 3.98 2.16 26.88
CA ASP A 417 3.48 2.94 28.02
C ASP A 417 1.94 2.94 28.03
N ASN A 418 1.29 2.98 26.84
CA ASN A 418 -0.17 2.87 26.70
C ASN A 418 -0.75 1.54 27.22
N GLN A 419 -0.12 0.40 26.89
CA GLN A 419 -0.57 -0.91 27.35
C GLN A 419 -0.47 -1.02 28.87
N ILE A 420 0.63 -0.57 29.45
CA ILE A 420 0.87 -0.58 30.90
C ILE A 420 -0.09 0.37 31.62
N ALA A 421 -0.29 1.57 31.08
CA ALA A 421 -1.20 2.59 31.61
C ALA A 421 -2.63 2.03 31.72
N ARG A 422 -3.10 1.34 30.67
CA ARG A 422 -4.46 0.76 30.63
C ARG A 422 -4.69 -0.25 31.74
N VAL A 423 -3.72 -1.09 32.02
CA VAL A 423 -3.82 -2.12 33.06
C VAL A 423 -3.70 -1.54 34.46
N LYS A 424 -2.93 -0.45 34.60
CA LYS A 424 -2.68 0.19 35.90
C LYS A 424 -3.62 1.37 36.17
N GLU A 425 -4.62 1.59 35.29
CA GLU A 425 -5.57 2.70 35.40
C GLU A 425 -4.86 4.07 35.58
N LYS A 426 -3.76 4.26 34.80
CA LYS A 426 -2.93 5.45 34.76
C LYS A 426 -2.92 6.06 33.37
N THR A 427 -2.38 7.27 33.28
CA THR A 427 -2.08 7.87 31.98
C THR A 427 -0.73 7.37 31.44
N PRO A 428 -0.51 7.37 30.12
CA PRO A 428 0.78 7.03 29.54
C PRO A 428 1.93 7.92 30.04
N ASP A 429 1.66 9.20 30.33
CA ASP A 429 2.65 10.14 30.86
C ASP A 429 3.07 9.75 32.28
N GLU A 430 2.15 9.32 33.15
CA GLU A 430 2.49 8.79 34.49
C GLU A 430 3.33 7.53 34.43
N ILE A 431 3.05 6.63 33.45
CA ILE A 431 3.89 5.44 33.25
C ILE A 431 5.29 5.84 32.75
N ARG A 432 5.36 6.81 31.81
CA ARG A 432 6.64 7.35 31.34
C ARG A 432 7.47 7.94 32.49
N GLU A 433 6.87 8.75 33.35
CA GLU A 433 7.53 9.28 34.53
C GLU A 433 8.00 8.18 35.48
N THR A 434 7.13 7.20 35.77
CA THR A 434 7.45 6.07 36.64
C THR A 434 8.66 5.29 36.12
N ARG A 435 8.69 4.93 34.83
CA ARG A 435 9.82 4.21 34.26
C ARG A 435 11.12 5.01 34.24
N LYS A 436 11.05 6.33 34.01
CA LYS A 436 12.21 7.22 34.05
C LYS A 436 12.77 7.34 35.47
N ASN A 437 11.90 7.39 36.49
CA ASN A 437 12.31 7.40 37.89
C ASN A 437 13.01 6.09 38.30
N PHE A 438 12.65 4.96 37.69
CA PHE A 438 13.37 3.69 37.82
C PHE A 438 14.64 3.61 36.96
N GLY A 439 15.00 4.68 36.23
CA GLY A 439 16.14 4.65 35.30
C GLY A 439 15.91 3.79 34.05
N ILE A 440 14.66 3.46 33.74
CA ILE A 440 14.28 2.64 32.58
C ILE A 440 14.03 3.54 31.38
N VAL A 441 15.07 3.73 30.56
CA VAL A 441 15.03 4.46 29.29
C VAL A 441 15.54 3.56 28.18
N PRO A 442 15.04 3.69 26.94
CA PRO A 442 15.54 2.87 25.84
C PRO A 442 16.97 3.30 25.45
N ALA A 443 17.78 2.33 25.04
CA ALA A 443 19.08 2.59 24.44
C ALA A 443 18.95 2.74 22.94
N VAL A 444 19.70 3.67 22.34
CA VAL A 444 19.83 3.86 20.89
C VAL A 444 20.94 2.94 20.38
N LYS A 445 20.57 2.02 19.51
CA LYS A 445 21.45 1.01 18.93
C LYS A 445 21.56 1.20 17.41
N GLN A 446 22.70 0.81 16.85
CA GLN A 446 22.93 0.80 15.40
C GLN A 446 22.48 -0.55 14.80
N ILE A 447 21.92 -0.51 13.60
CA ILE A 447 21.74 -1.69 12.75
C ILE A 447 23.10 -1.99 12.15
N ASP A 448 23.67 -3.13 12.52
CA ASP A 448 25.07 -3.48 12.32
C ASP A 448 25.19 -4.75 11.48
N THR A 449 26.05 -4.71 10.47
CA THR A 449 26.29 -5.83 9.55
C THR A 449 27.08 -6.98 10.19
N LEU A 450 27.88 -6.72 11.23
CA LEU A 450 28.87 -7.65 11.78
C LEU A 450 28.67 -7.92 13.29
N ALA A 451 27.47 -7.85 13.81
CA ALA A 451 27.12 -8.19 15.21
C ALA A 451 28.06 -7.54 16.25
N ALA A 452 28.42 -6.27 16.02
CA ALA A 452 29.35 -5.49 16.83
C ALA A 452 30.82 -6.06 16.93
N GLU A 453 31.17 -7.06 16.15
CA GLU A 453 32.56 -7.55 16.08
C GLU A 453 33.51 -6.59 15.35
N TRP A 454 32.95 -5.71 14.50
CA TRP A 454 33.68 -4.67 13.80
C TRP A 454 32.90 -3.34 13.88
N PRO A 455 33.58 -2.20 14.06
CA PRO A 455 32.92 -0.91 14.18
C PRO A 455 32.04 -0.58 12.96
N ALA A 456 30.73 -0.48 13.17
CA ALA A 456 29.78 -0.02 12.18
C ALA A 456 29.81 1.53 12.08
N VAL A 457 29.64 2.04 10.87
CA VAL A 457 29.55 3.48 10.57
C VAL A 457 28.17 3.80 9.97
N THR A 458 27.21 2.91 10.17
CA THR A 458 25.83 3.07 9.69
C THR A 458 25.12 4.23 10.42
N ASN A 459 24.22 4.90 9.69
CA ASN A 459 23.28 5.84 10.26
C ASN A 459 21.92 5.19 10.59
N TYR A 460 21.78 3.87 10.45
CA TYR A 460 20.57 3.12 10.78
C TYR A 460 20.50 2.83 12.27
N LEU A 461 19.43 3.30 12.91
CA LEU A 461 19.26 3.28 14.35
C LEU A 461 17.92 2.65 14.73
N TYR A 462 17.88 2.02 15.90
CA TYR A 462 16.65 1.57 16.56
C TYR A 462 16.76 1.77 18.08
N LEU A 463 15.64 1.81 18.76
CA LEU A 463 15.56 1.94 20.21
C LEU A 463 15.17 0.60 20.84
N THR A 464 15.82 0.24 21.96
CA THR A 464 15.51 -1.00 22.68
C THR A 464 15.71 -0.84 24.18
N TYR A 465 14.87 -1.52 24.96
CA TYR A 465 15.08 -1.68 26.39
C TYR A 465 15.97 -2.89 26.75
N GLY A 466 16.40 -3.64 25.74
CA GLY A 466 17.37 -4.74 25.88
C GLY A 466 18.83 -4.31 25.87
N GLY A 467 19.12 -3.00 25.67
CA GLY A 467 20.48 -2.43 25.68
C GLY A 467 20.80 -1.68 26.98
N ASN A 468 22.09 -1.63 27.34
CA ASN A 468 22.57 -0.92 28.53
C ASN A 468 23.28 0.42 28.22
N SER A 469 23.57 0.70 26.95
CA SER A 469 24.28 1.89 26.50
C SER A 469 23.86 2.27 25.08
N ASN A 470 24.02 3.52 24.73
CA ASN A 470 23.84 4.00 23.36
C ASN A 470 25.09 3.73 22.54
N ASP A 471 24.93 3.33 21.27
CA ASP A 471 26.04 3.10 20.35
C ASP A 471 26.56 4.41 19.74
N ILE A 472 25.71 5.45 19.71
CA ILE A 472 26.08 6.78 19.22
C ILE A 472 25.91 7.84 20.29
N LYS A 473 26.56 8.98 20.06
CA LYS A 473 26.41 10.20 20.86
C LYS A 473 25.98 11.35 19.95
N VAL A 474 25.05 12.16 20.42
CA VAL A 474 24.64 13.40 19.76
C VAL A 474 25.32 14.57 20.49
N SER A 475 26.02 15.42 19.72
CA SER A 475 26.65 16.60 20.29
C SER A 475 25.59 17.63 20.71
N PRO A 476 25.60 18.17 21.91
CA PRO A 476 24.65 19.20 22.36
C PRO A 476 24.68 20.49 21.51
N ASP A 477 25.81 20.76 20.85
CA ASP A 477 26.00 21.95 20.01
C ASP A 477 25.52 21.77 18.58
N GLU A 478 25.23 20.53 18.18
CA GLU A 478 24.79 20.16 16.80
C GLU A 478 23.31 19.80 16.73
N LYS A 479 22.46 20.74 17.21
CA LYS A 479 21.00 20.52 17.14
C LYS A 479 20.54 20.35 15.70
N GLY A 480 19.94 19.20 15.42
CA GLY A 480 19.34 18.86 14.12
C GLY A 480 17.84 19.15 14.03
N ILE A 481 17.22 18.66 12.99
CA ILE A 481 15.77 18.65 12.77
C ILE A 481 15.32 17.20 12.61
N VAL A 482 14.21 16.82 13.24
CA VAL A 482 13.60 15.51 13.08
C VAL A 482 12.43 15.62 12.10
N VAL A 483 12.44 14.80 11.07
CA VAL A 483 11.34 14.66 10.09
C VAL A 483 10.64 13.33 10.33
N VAL A 484 9.32 13.38 10.50
CA VAL A 484 8.50 12.18 10.71
C VAL A 484 7.99 11.68 9.36
N GLY A 485 8.29 10.41 9.05
CA GLY A 485 7.87 9.73 7.81
C GLY A 485 6.41 9.29 7.81
N ALA A 486 6.02 8.55 6.77
CA ALA A 486 4.62 8.18 6.52
C ALA A 486 4.19 6.84 7.15
N GLY A 487 5.13 6.04 7.65
CA GLY A 487 4.87 4.69 8.11
C GLY A 487 4.66 3.70 6.94
N PRO A 488 3.94 2.59 7.16
CA PRO A 488 3.72 1.58 6.14
C PRO A 488 2.86 2.10 4.99
N TYR A 489 3.08 1.56 3.80
CA TYR A 489 2.12 1.74 2.71
C TYR A 489 0.79 1.12 3.09
N ARG A 490 -0.27 1.84 2.75
CA ARG A 490 -1.66 1.46 3.01
C ARG A 490 -2.58 2.21 2.07
N ILE A 491 -3.83 1.82 2.01
CA ILE A 491 -4.85 2.60 1.33
C ILE A 491 -4.93 3.99 1.98
N GLY A 492 -4.71 5.03 1.19
CA GLY A 492 -4.70 6.42 1.63
C GLY A 492 -3.33 7.01 2.01
N SER A 493 -2.28 6.20 2.09
CA SER A 493 -0.92 6.68 2.37
C SER A 493 0.11 5.75 1.71
N SER A 494 0.77 6.22 0.67
CA SER A 494 1.71 5.44 -0.12
C SER A 494 2.97 6.26 -0.45
N VAL A 495 3.64 5.93 -1.55
CA VAL A 495 4.94 6.49 -1.97
C VAL A 495 4.96 8.02 -2.09
N GLU A 496 3.83 8.66 -2.33
CA GLU A 496 3.70 10.11 -2.47
C GLU A 496 4.09 10.88 -1.19
N PHE A 497 3.83 10.32 0.00
CA PHE A 497 4.26 10.93 1.26
C PHE A 497 5.73 10.63 1.56
N ASP A 498 6.26 9.52 1.09
CA ASP A 498 7.68 9.26 1.16
C ASP A 498 8.47 10.23 0.28
N TRP A 499 7.99 10.50 -0.94
CA TRP A 499 8.52 11.56 -1.80
C TRP A 499 8.54 12.91 -1.08
N GLY A 500 7.47 13.24 -0.35
CA GLY A 500 7.41 14.45 0.49
C GLY A 500 8.46 14.46 1.59
N THR A 501 8.65 13.33 2.27
CA THR A 501 9.66 13.18 3.34
C THR A 501 11.08 13.36 2.81
N VAL A 502 11.44 12.69 1.71
CA VAL A 502 12.76 12.78 1.08
C VAL A 502 13.06 14.19 0.60
N ASN A 503 12.11 14.82 -0.11
CA ASN A 503 12.30 16.18 -0.62
C ASN A 503 12.36 17.23 0.52
N MET A 504 11.69 16.99 1.64
CA MET A 504 11.85 17.84 2.84
C MET A 504 13.26 17.73 3.40
N VAL A 505 13.80 16.52 3.53
CA VAL A 505 15.17 16.30 4.00
C VAL A 505 16.17 17.02 3.09
N TRP A 506 16.09 16.81 1.79
CA TRP A 506 16.98 17.46 0.82
C TRP A 506 16.82 18.98 0.84
N GLY A 507 15.59 19.49 0.86
CA GLY A 507 15.32 20.90 0.94
C GLY A 507 15.87 21.55 2.21
N LEU A 508 15.83 20.87 3.37
CA LEU A 508 16.47 21.34 4.61
C LEU A 508 17.99 21.38 4.45
N GLN A 509 18.60 20.32 3.90
CA GLN A 509 20.05 20.23 3.67
C GLN A 509 20.56 21.30 2.69
N GLU A 510 19.85 21.52 1.59
CA GLU A 510 20.12 22.61 0.61
C GLU A 510 20.06 24.00 1.27
N ASN A 511 19.19 24.15 2.25
CA ASN A 511 19.05 25.37 3.02
C ASN A 511 20.04 25.52 4.20
N GLY A 512 21.01 24.59 4.33
CA GLY A 512 22.12 24.67 5.28
C GLY A 512 21.92 23.91 6.58
N GLU A 513 20.84 23.14 6.73
CA GLU A 513 20.62 22.25 7.87
C GLU A 513 21.41 20.96 7.67
N LYS A 514 22.54 20.81 8.38
CA LYS A 514 23.43 19.67 8.20
C LYS A 514 22.93 18.39 8.88
N ASN A 515 22.25 18.52 10.01
CA ASN A 515 21.80 17.40 10.82
C ASN A 515 20.30 17.25 10.70
N VAL A 516 19.88 16.35 9.80
CA VAL A 516 18.47 16.00 9.60
C VAL A 516 18.30 14.51 9.90
N SER A 517 17.47 14.22 10.91
CA SER A 517 17.10 12.84 11.28
C SER A 517 15.71 12.50 10.76
N VAL A 518 15.51 11.26 10.31
CA VAL A 518 14.21 10.73 9.87
C VAL A 518 13.76 9.64 10.82
N VAL A 519 12.49 9.60 11.15
CA VAL A 519 11.85 8.49 11.86
C VAL A 519 10.83 7.84 10.94
N ASN A 520 11.03 6.58 10.59
CA ASN A 520 10.11 5.81 9.74
C ASN A 520 10.26 4.30 9.98
N CYS A 521 9.25 3.51 9.62
CA CYS A 521 9.22 2.06 9.87
C CYS A 521 8.96 1.21 8.61
N ASN A 522 8.88 1.85 7.45
CA ASN A 522 8.65 1.15 6.18
C ASN A 522 9.99 0.77 5.53
N PRO A 523 10.28 -0.53 5.33
CA PRO A 523 11.54 -0.94 4.69
C PRO A 523 11.53 -0.76 3.15
N GLU A 524 10.36 -0.63 2.53
CA GLU A 524 10.21 -0.59 1.07
C GLU A 524 10.32 0.82 0.49
N THR A 525 10.87 1.79 1.23
CA THR A 525 10.76 3.19 0.83
C THR A 525 12.11 3.92 0.86
N VAL A 526 12.22 4.98 0.03
CA VAL A 526 13.47 5.73 -0.19
C VAL A 526 13.88 6.54 1.04
N SER A 527 12.94 7.06 1.82
CA SER A 527 13.28 7.81 3.05
C SER A 527 14.01 6.97 4.09
N THR A 528 13.97 5.64 3.96
CA THR A 528 14.72 4.71 4.79
C THR A 528 16.00 4.18 4.14
N ASP A 529 16.48 4.82 3.08
CA ASP A 529 17.80 4.52 2.50
C ASP A 529 18.92 5.26 3.27
N TYR A 530 20.09 4.62 3.33
CA TYR A 530 21.21 5.05 4.18
C TYR A 530 21.79 6.42 3.81
N ASP A 531 21.60 6.89 2.58
CA ASP A 531 22.20 8.11 2.03
C ASP A 531 21.24 9.32 1.97
N ILE A 532 20.04 9.19 2.53
CA ILE A 532 19.04 10.26 2.49
C ILE A 532 19.24 11.28 3.62
N CYS A 533 19.47 10.81 4.84
CA CYS A 533 19.52 11.67 6.03
C CYS A 533 20.75 11.38 6.90
N THR A 534 20.99 12.23 7.88
CA THR A 534 22.14 12.08 8.79
C THR A 534 21.96 10.90 9.73
N ARG A 535 20.76 10.73 10.30
CA ARG A 535 20.38 9.60 11.16
C ARG A 535 18.98 9.13 10.80
N LEU A 536 18.83 7.82 10.71
CA LEU A 536 17.55 7.17 10.40
C LEU A 536 17.16 6.25 11.54
N TYR A 537 16.01 6.55 12.16
CA TYR A 537 15.41 5.72 13.19
C TYR A 537 14.36 4.80 12.54
N PHE A 538 14.65 3.49 12.50
CA PHE A 538 13.64 2.47 12.21
C PHE A 538 12.80 2.26 13.46
N GLU A 539 11.78 3.11 13.61
CA GLU A 539 10.97 3.14 14.83
C GLU A 539 9.49 3.41 14.51
N GLU A 540 8.68 3.04 15.48
CA GLU A 540 7.24 3.28 15.47
C GLU A 540 6.93 4.79 15.52
N LEU A 541 5.93 5.21 14.74
CA LEU A 541 5.45 6.58 14.71
C LEU A 541 4.41 6.79 15.82
N THR A 542 4.86 6.75 17.08
CA THR A 542 4.03 6.91 18.28
C THR A 542 4.52 8.06 19.15
N GLN A 543 3.63 8.61 19.99
CA GLN A 543 4.01 9.66 20.95
C GLN A 543 5.16 9.20 21.85
N GLU A 544 5.07 8.00 22.42
CA GLU A 544 6.09 7.43 23.30
C GLU A 544 7.47 7.45 22.64
N ARG A 545 7.54 6.93 21.42
CA ARG A 545 8.81 6.74 20.74
C ARG A 545 9.42 8.04 20.21
N LEU A 546 8.57 8.95 19.70
CA LEU A 546 9.04 10.27 19.27
C LEU A 546 9.53 11.11 20.45
N LEU A 547 8.93 10.99 21.63
CA LEU A 547 9.44 11.64 22.84
C LEU A 547 10.79 11.07 23.26
N ASP A 548 11.01 9.76 23.18
CA ASP A 548 12.31 9.14 23.50
C ASP A 548 13.40 9.61 22.51
N ILE A 549 13.08 9.68 21.21
CA ILE A 549 13.99 10.16 20.18
C ILE A 549 14.29 11.65 20.35
N THR A 550 13.29 12.48 20.59
CA THR A 550 13.50 13.93 20.78
C THR A 550 14.28 14.26 22.04
N GLU A 551 14.11 13.50 23.13
CA GLU A 551 14.95 13.61 24.33
C GLU A 551 16.41 13.24 24.04
N PHE A 552 16.67 12.25 23.21
CA PHE A 552 18.01 11.83 22.84
C PHE A 552 18.67 12.79 21.83
N GLU A 553 17.95 13.23 20.79
CA GLU A 553 18.44 14.10 19.72
C GLU A 553 18.53 15.56 20.15
N ASN A 554 17.71 16.02 21.10
CA ASN A 554 17.54 17.43 21.48
C ASN A 554 17.45 18.37 20.24
N PRO A 555 16.51 18.14 19.31
CA PRO A 555 16.48 18.82 18.03
C PRO A 555 16.04 20.29 18.15
N LYS A 556 16.27 21.08 17.11
CA LYS A 556 15.67 22.42 16.93
C LYS A 556 14.14 22.32 16.90
N GLY A 557 13.61 21.25 16.32
CA GLY A 557 12.19 20.95 16.26
C GLY A 557 11.89 19.72 15.43
N VAL A 558 10.59 19.42 15.32
CA VAL A 558 10.06 18.25 14.63
C VAL A 558 9.14 18.71 13.49
N ILE A 559 9.28 18.12 12.31
CA ILE A 559 8.43 18.34 11.14
C ILE A 559 7.54 17.11 10.95
N THR A 560 6.21 17.34 10.95
CA THR A 560 5.19 16.29 10.83
C THR A 560 4.35 16.42 9.55
N CYS A 561 4.44 17.54 8.84
CA CYS A 561 3.52 17.90 7.76
C CYS A 561 3.80 17.21 6.41
N VAL A 562 4.81 16.36 6.29
CA VAL A 562 5.15 15.65 5.04
C VAL A 562 4.88 14.15 5.09
N GLY A 563 4.79 13.55 6.27
CA GLY A 563 4.54 12.11 6.48
C GLY A 563 3.05 11.70 6.44
N GLY A 564 2.21 12.46 5.75
CA GLY A 564 0.77 12.18 5.67
C GLY A 564 0.05 12.35 7.00
N GLN A 565 -1.12 11.71 7.13
CA GLN A 565 -1.96 11.89 8.31
C GLN A 565 -1.37 11.26 9.57
N THR A 566 -0.67 10.11 9.46
CA THR A 566 -0.04 9.45 10.61
C THR A 566 0.91 10.40 11.34
N ALA A 567 1.80 11.06 10.60
CA ALA A 567 2.71 12.04 11.17
C ALA A 567 1.96 13.29 11.69
N ASN A 568 0.99 13.79 10.93
CA ASN A 568 0.23 15.00 11.28
C ASN A 568 -0.59 14.80 12.57
N ASN A 569 -1.16 13.64 12.80
CA ASN A 569 -1.93 13.30 14.02
C ASN A 569 -1.08 13.34 15.29
N LEU A 570 0.23 13.23 15.20
CA LEU A 570 1.13 13.31 16.35
C LEU A 570 1.40 14.77 16.81
N THR A 571 1.13 15.75 15.94
CA THR A 571 1.42 17.17 16.17
C THR A 571 0.84 17.74 17.48
N PRO A 572 -0.46 17.60 17.78
CA PRO A 572 -1.02 18.16 18.99
C PRO A 572 -0.41 17.55 20.26
N GLY A 573 -0.26 16.23 20.30
CA GLY A 573 0.29 15.53 21.46
C GLY A 573 1.77 15.82 21.71
N LEU A 574 2.58 16.00 20.67
CA LEU A 574 3.98 16.42 20.80
C LEU A 574 4.08 17.86 21.31
N ALA A 575 3.28 18.78 20.75
CA ALA A 575 3.27 20.18 21.17
C ALA A 575 2.83 20.35 22.62
N GLN A 576 1.81 19.61 23.08
CA GLN A 576 1.36 19.62 24.49
C GLN A 576 2.48 19.20 25.46
N ARG A 577 3.44 18.39 25.01
CA ARG A 577 4.60 17.94 25.79
C ARG A 577 5.85 18.79 25.58
N GLY A 578 5.67 19.98 25.00
CA GLY A 578 6.73 20.99 24.85
C GLY A 578 7.69 20.77 23.69
N ILE A 579 7.38 19.83 22.77
CA ILE A 579 8.18 19.67 21.57
C ILE A 579 7.90 20.78 20.57
N ASN A 580 8.96 21.43 20.08
CA ASN A 580 8.84 22.47 19.06
C ASN A 580 8.42 21.86 17.70
N ILE A 581 7.22 22.18 17.24
CA ILE A 581 6.74 21.79 15.91
C ILE A 581 7.19 22.85 14.90
N MET A 582 7.93 22.42 13.89
CA MET A 582 8.37 23.27 12.79
C MET A 582 7.38 23.20 11.63
N GLY A 583 6.81 24.32 11.27
CA GLY A 583 5.73 24.44 10.28
C GLY A 583 4.52 25.13 10.86
N THR A 584 3.31 24.74 10.45
CA THR A 584 2.06 25.29 11.01
C THR A 584 1.94 24.90 12.49
N SER A 585 1.49 25.84 13.31
CA SER A 585 1.35 25.61 14.76
C SER A 585 0.33 24.50 15.05
N ALA A 586 0.54 23.76 16.15
CA ALA A 586 -0.40 22.72 16.57
C ALA A 586 -1.83 23.26 16.81
N VAL A 587 -1.96 24.52 17.24
CA VAL A 587 -3.26 25.19 17.43
C VAL A 587 -3.96 25.43 16.10
N ASP A 588 -3.23 25.85 15.07
CA ASP A 588 -3.79 26.10 13.74
C ASP A 588 -4.07 24.78 12.99
N VAL A 589 -3.26 23.73 13.23
CA VAL A 589 -3.56 22.37 12.77
C VAL A 589 -4.88 21.88 13.36
N ASP A 590 -5.08 21.99 14.67
CA ASP A 590 -6.32 21.61 15.35
C ASP A 590 -7.52 22.45 14.85
N ARG A 591 -7.34 23.75 14.58
CA ARG A 591 -8.40 24.61 13.99
C ARG A 591 -8.82 24.16 12.60
N ALA A 592 -7.92 23.63 11.81
CA ALA A 592 -8.21 23.15 10.46
C ALA A 592 -8.81 21.74 10.43
N GLU A 593 -8.32 20.85 11.31
CA GLU A 593 -8.77 19.45 11.39
C GLU A 593 -10.14 19.32 12.12
N ASP A 594 -10.43 20.19 13.08
CA ASP A 594 -11.74 20.26 13.74
C ASP A 594 -12.75 20.92 12.81
N ARG A 595 -13.70 20.11 12.32
CA ARG A 595 -14.70 20.57 11.36
C ARG A 595 -15.53 21.77 11.84
N SER A 596 -15.87 21.80 13.12
CA SER A 596 -16.65 22.90 13.69
C SER A 596 -15.87 24.21 13.74
N LYS A 597 -14.60 24.13 14.13
CA LYS A 597 -13.68 25.29 14.15
C LYS A 597 -13.40 25.79 12.74
N PHE A 598 -13.12 24.87 11.82
CA PHE A 598 -12.88 25.19 10.41
C PHE A 598 -14.07 25.91 9.79
N SER A 599 -15.26 25.34 9.94
CA SER A 599 -16.48 25.91 9.36
C SER A 599 -16.84 27.28 9.95
N ALA A 600 -16.62 27.47 11.26
CA ALA A 600 -16.84 28.77 11.89
C ALA A 600 -15.89 29.86 11.34
N GLU A 601 -14.68 29.52 10.97
CA GLU A 601 -13.75 30.47 10.31
C GLU A 601 -14.18 30.78 8.87
N LEU A 602 -14.67 29.79 8.11
CA LEU A 602 -15.21 30.03 6.77
C LEU A 602 -16.43 30.97 6.80
N ASP A 603 -17.30 30.83 7.79
CA ASP A 603 -18.48 31.73 7.98
C ASP A 603 -18.04 33.17 8.24
N LYS A 604 -17.00 33.37 9.05
CA LYS A 604 -16.42 34.72 9.27
C LYS A 604 -15.82 35.32 8.00
N LEU A 605 -15.26 34.50 7.15
CA LEU A 605 -14.70 34.90 5.85
C LEU A 605 -15.76 35.07 4.76
N HIS A 606 -17.03 34.77 5.04
CA HIS A 606 -18.13 34.72 4.10
C HIS A 606 -17.84 33.82 2.89
N ILE A 607 -17.11 32.70 3.12
CA ILE A 607 -16.81 31.69 2.15
C ILE A 607 -17.87 30.60 2.18
N LYS A 608 -18.42 30.25 1.02
CA LYS A 608 -19.48 29.24 0.91
C LYS A 608 -18.94 27.83 1.27
N GLN A 609 -19.76 27.06 1.97
CA GLN A 609 -19.55 25.66 2.32
C GLN A 609 -20.88 24.91 2.25
N PRO A 610 -20.89 23.58 2.03
CA PRO A 610 -22.13 22.79 2.15
C PRO A 610 -22.76 22.96 3.53
N LYS A 611 -24.10 23.03 3.62
CA LYS A 611 -24.79 23.10 4.92
C LYS A 611 -24.36 21.91 5.78
N TRP A 612 -23.98 22.16 7.02
CA TRP A 612 -23.43 21.14 7.93
C TRP A 612 -23.85 21.40 9.37
N GLN A 613 -23.82 20.35 10.20
CA GLN A 613 -23.92 20.48 11.65
C GLN A 613 -23.29 19.27 12.34
N ALA A 614 -22.77 19.48 13.55
CA ALA A 614 -22.20 18.44 14.40
C ALA A 614 -23.26 17.95 15.40
N PHE A 615 -23.31 16.65 15.64
CA PHE A 615 -24.32 16.00 16.47
C PHE A 615 -23.71 15.01 17.44
N SER A 616 -24.23 15.05 18.68
CA SER A 616 -24.02 14.00 19.69
C SER A 616 -25.31 13.18 19.92
N ASN A 617 -26.41 13.50 19.21
CA ASN A 617 -27.71 12.90 19.37
C ASN A 617 -28.34 12.57 18.01
N LEU A 618 -28.80 11.32 17.86
CA LEU A 618 -29.39 10.81 16.62
C LEU A 618 -30.69 11.56 16.22
N ASN A 619 -31.51 12.02 17.18
CA ASN A 619 -32.76 12.69 16.84
C ASN A 619 -32.53 14.08 16.23
N GLU A 620 -31.56 14.83 16.73
CA GLU A 620 -31.14 16.11 16.15
C GLU A 620 -30.53 15.91 14.75
N ALA A 621 -29.73 14.88 14.59
CA ALA A 621 -29.15 14.47 13.30
C ALA A 621 -30.25 14.18 12.25
N ARG A 622 -31.32 13.50 12.66
CA ARG A 622 -32.48 13.21 11.79
C ARG A 622 -33.21 14.48 11.37
N THR A 623 -33.44 15.38 12.30
CA THR A 623 -34.13 16.64 12.03
C THR A 623 -33.35 17.48 11.02
N PHE A 624 -32.04 17.60 11.21
CA PHE A 624 -31.16 18.33 10.29
C PHE A 624 -31.15 17.68 8.90
N ALA A 625 -31.00 16.34 8.82
CA ALA A 625 -30.98 15.62 7.53
C ALA A 625 -32.31 15.82 6.75
N GLN A 626 -33.44 15.89 7.46
CA GLN A 626 -34.75 16.22 6.85
C GLN A 626 -34.80 17.67 6.36
N GLU A 627 -34.25 18.62 7.13
CA GLU A 627 -34.22 20.04 6.75
C GLU A 627 -33.38 20.31 5.50
N VAL A 628 -32.17 19.72 5.44
CA VAL A 628 -31.26 19.93 4.29
C VAL A 628 -31.61 19.03 3.10
N GLY A 629 -32.43 18.01 3.31
CA GLY A 629 -32.82 17.01 2.32
C GLY A 629 -31.70 16.00 2.02
N PHE A 630 -32.11 14.74 1.74
CA PHE A 630 -31.18 13.70 1.31
C PHE A 630 -30.70 13.91 -0.14
N PRO A 631 -29.52 13.39 -0.53
CA PRO A 631 -28.56 12.68 0.30
C PRO A 631 -27.76 13.60 1.23
N VAL A 632 -27.28 13.02 2.33
CA VAL A 632 -26.35 13.67 3.26
C VAL A 632 -25.09 12.81 3.42
N ILE A 633 -23.97 13.42 3.79
CA ILE A 633 -22.76 12.69 4.14
C ILE A 633 -22.55 12.71 5.66
N VAL A 634 -22.35 11.52 6.22
CA VAL A 634 -22.02 11.31 7.65
C VAL A 634 -20.52 11.13 7.77
N ARG A 635 -19.90 11.88 8.67
CA ARG A 635 -18.45 11.89 8.89
C ARG A 635 -18.15 11.79 10.38
N PRO A 636 -17.30 10.83 10.82
CA PRO A 636 -16.69 10.93 12.13
C PRO A 636 -15.73 12.14 12.17
N SER A 637 -15.51 12.72 13.35
CA SER A 637 -14.47 13.73 13.54
C SER A 637 -13.10 13.06 13.69
N TYR A 638 -12.03 13.65 13.14
CA TYR A 638 -10.65 13.17 13.22
C TYR A 638 -10.38 11.80 12.59
N VAL A 639 -10.88 11.53 11.39
CA VAL A 639 -10.64 10.25 10.69
C VAL A 639 -9.65 10.35 9.56
N LEU A 640 -8.99 9.19 9.32
CA LEU A 640 -8.02 8.96 8.26
C LEU A 640 -8.70 8.49 6.97
N SER A 641 -8.35 9.12 5.82
CA SER A 641 -8.69 8.63 4.48
C SER A 641 -10.17 8.30 4.27
N GLY A 642 -11.07 9.08 4.86
CA GLY A 642 -12.51 8.88 4.74
C GLY A 642 -13.07 7.67 5.49
N ALA A 643 -12.32 7.08 6.45
CA ALA A 643 -12.80 5.93 7.22
C ALA A 643 -14.16 6.19 7.88
N ALA A 644 -15.12 5.28 7.69
CA ALA A 644 -16.51 5.37 8.14
C ALA A 644 -17.26 6.62 7.64
N MET A 645 -16.78 7.26 6.57
CA MET A 645 -17.58 8.26 5.84
C MET A 645 -18.57 7.53 4.93
N LYS A 646 -19.84 7.91 5.00
CA LYS A 646 -20.88 7.31 4.16
C LYS A 646 -21.83 8.37 3.62
N VAL A 647 -22.25 8.21 2.37
CA VAL A 647 -23.35 8.96 1.79
C VAL A 647 -24.63 8.22 2.15
N VAL A 648 -25.55 8.94 2.76
CA VAL A 648 -26.81 8.42 3.29
C VAL A 648 -27.95 8.98 2.46
N TRP A 649 -28.75 8.08 1.89
CA TRP A 649 -29.83 8.43 0.98
C TRP A 649 -31.21 8.44 1.63
N SER A 650 -31.33 7.84 2.81
CA SER A 650 -32.60 7.72 3.53
C SER A 650 -32.44 7.88 5.03
N GLN A 651 -33.56 8.11 5.70
CA GLN A 651 -33.60 8.25 7.16
C GLN A 651 -33.30 6.93 7.88
N ASP A 652 -33.62 5.79 7.26
CA ASP A 652 -33.39 4.47 7.86
C ASP A 652 -31.90 4.11 7.85
N GLU A 653 -31.20 4.44 6.79
CA GLU A 653 -29.74 4.29 6.69
C GLU A 653 -29.01 5.18 7.71
N LEU A 654 -29.51 6.40 7.96
CA LEU A 654 -28.85 7.36 8.84
C LEU A 654 -28.59 6.81 10.24
N LYS A 655 -29.50 5.99 10.77
CA LYS A 655 -29.36 5.40 12.11
C LYS A 655 -28.15 4.48 12.21
N THR A 656 -27.94 3.66 11.19
CA THR A 656 -26.84 2.69 11.12
C THR A 656 -25.50 3.42 11.03
N TYR A 657 -25.39 4.35 10.10
CA TYR A 657 -24.11 5.05 9.85
C TYR A 657 -23.72 6.06 10.92
N VAL A 658 -24.67 6.71 11.59
CA VAL A 658 -24.37 7.56 12.75
C VAL A 658 -23.79 6.72 13.89
N LYS A 659 -24.30 5.49 14.10
CA LYS A 659 -23.76 4.57 15.10
C LYS A 659 -22.32 4.15 14.73
N GLU A 660 -22.09 3.72 13.51
CA GLU A 660 -20.75 3.35 13.03
C GLU A 660 -19.74 4.49 13.18
N ALA A 661 -20.13 5.70 12.79
CA ALA A 661 -19.30 6.89 12.93
C ALA A 661 -18.98 7.23 14.40
N THR A 662 -19.93 7.01 15.30
CA THR A 662 -19.73 7.19 16.75
C THR A 662 -18.78 6.12 17.32
N ASP A 663 -18.90 4.87 16.86
CA ASP A 663 -18.03 3.77 17.30
C ASP A 663 -16.56 4.00 16.88
N VAL A 664 -16.33 4.63 15.73
CA VAL A 664 -14.98 4.99 15.24
C VAL A 664 -14.37 6.18 15.98
N SER A 665 -15.20 7.15 16.38
CA SER A 665 -14.74 8.37 17.07
C SER A 665 -15.65 8.67 18.28
N PRO A 666 -15.58 7.86 19.37
CA PRO A 666 -16.51 7.95 20.48
C PRO A 666 -16.37 9.24 21.31
N ASP A 667 -15.22 9.88 21.29
CA ASP A 667 -14.91 11.07 22.07
C ASP A 667 -15.29 12.39 21.35
N HIS A 668 -15.80 12.31 20.10
CA HIS A 668 -16.07 13.48 19.27
C HIS A 668 -17.46 13.40 18.62
N PRO A 669 -18.12 14.54 18.35
CA PRO A 669 -19.40 14.56 17.68
C PRO A 669 -19.31 14.08 16.24
N VAL A 670 -20.37 13.45 15.75
CA VAL A 670 -20.52 13.09 14.34
C VAL A 670 -20.95 14.32 13.55
N VAL A 671 -20.31 14.58 12.43
CA VAL A 671 -20.65 15.69 11.53
C VAL A 671 -21.50 15.18 10.39
N ILE A 672 -22.62 15.86 10.12
CA ILE A 672 -23.48 15.61 8.96
C ILE A 672 -23.48 16.85 8.10
N SER A 673 -23.30 16.67 6.79
CA SER A 673 -23.42 17.77 5.82
C SER A 673 -24.22 17.36 4.61
N LYS A 674 -24.84 18.37 3.94
CA LYS A 674 -25.52 18.16 2.68
C LYS A 674 -24.54 17.59 1.66
N PHE A 675 -24.89 16.49 1.02
CA PHE A 675 -24.14 15.95 -0.11
C PHE A 675 -24.65 16.60 -1.40
N MET A 676 -23.74 17.20 -2.14
CA MET A 676 -24.07 18.01 -3.34
C MET A 676 -23.85 17.15 -4.59
N LEU A 677 -24.94 16.65 -5.14
CA LEU A 677 -24.93 15.89 -6.41
C LEU A 677 -24.54 16.78 -7.60
N ASP A 678 -24.10 16.16 -8.66
CA ASP A 678 -23.77 16.82 -9.95
C ASP A 678 -22.80 18.02 -9.79
N SER A 679 -21.86 17.90 -8.85
CA SER A 679 -20.82 18.90 -8.62
C SER A 679 -19.48 18.45 -9.18
N LEU A 680 -18.67 19.41 -9.65
CA LEU A 680 -17.28 19.16 -9.96
C LEU A 680 -16.45 19.28 -8.69
N GLU A 681 -15.48 18.39 -8.51
CA GLU A 681 -14.52 18.47 -7.42
C GLU A 681 -13.18 18.97 -7.91
N VAL A 682 -12.51 19.78 -7.08
CA VAL A 682 -11.24 20.44 -7.41
C VAL A 682 -10.35 20.46 -6.20
N ASP A 683 -9.11 20.04 -6.38
CA ASP A 683 -8.06 20.16 -5.38
C ASP A 683 -7.13 21.34 -5.69
N VAL A 684 -6.59 21.97 -4.67
CA VAL A 684 -5.54 22.98 -4.79
C VAL A 684 -4.38 22.63 -3.87
N ASP A 685 -3.23 22.39 -4.45
CA ASP A 685 -1.99 22.23 -3.72
C ASP A 685 -1.22 23.54 -3.65
N GLY A 686 -0.76 23.89 -2.46
CA GLY A 686 -0.06 25.14 -2.23
C GLY A 686 0.96 25.09 -1.10
N ILE A 687 1.73 26.18 -1.03
CA ILE A 687 2.72 26.43 0.00
C ILE A 687 2.45 27.80 0.59
N SER A 688 2.60 27.94 1.91
CA SER A 688 2.51 29.25 2.59
C SER A 688 3.65 29.39 3.60
N ASN A 689 4.10 30.65 3.81
CA ASN A 689 5.01 31.00 4.89
C ASN A 689 4.31 31.83 6.00
N GLY A 690 2.98 31.84 6.02
CA GLY A 690 2.16 32.62 6.93
C GLY A 690 1.92 34.07 6.48
N LYS A 691 2.60 34.53 5.42
CA LYS A 691 2.46 35.90 4.87
C LYS A 691 2.15 35.88 3.37
N GLU A 692 2.75 34.96 2.66
CA GLU A 692 2.63 34.77 1.23
C GLU A 692 2.14 33.35 0.94
N VAL A 693 1.35 33.20 -0.12
CA VAL A 693 0.79 31.92 -0.55
C VAL A 693 1.17 31.67 -2.01
N ILE A 694 1.79 30.54 -2.27
CA ILE A 694 2.10 30.06 -3.60
C ILE A 694 1.11 28.94 -3.92
N ILE A 695 0.31 29.10 -4.95
CA ILE A 695 -0.57 28.07 -5.49
C ILE A 695 0.21 27.28 -6.53
N GLY A 696 0.45 26.00 -6.24
CA GLY A 696 1.16 25.07 -7.13
C GLY A 696 0.36 24.78 -8.38
N ALA A 697 -0.86 24.30 -8.21
CA ALA A 697 -1.84 24.11 -9.27
C ALA A 697 -3.27 23.99 -8.71
N ILE A 698 -4.25 24.23 -9.60
CA ILE A 698 -5.62 23.80 -9.45
C ILE A 698 -5.77 22.48 -10.22
N VAL A 699 -6.23 21.44 -9.54
CA VAL A 699 -6.32 20.06 -10.04
C VAL A 699 -7.79 19.71 -10.17
N GLU A 700 -8.28 19.50 -11.38
CA GLU A 700 -9.69 19.19 -11.62
C GLU A 700 -9.91 17.68 -11.64
N HIS A 701 -10.93 17.18 -10.93
CA HIS A 701 -11.33 15.78 -11.01
C HIS A 701 -12.11 15.50 -12.30
N ILE A 702 -11.78 14.40 -12.96
CA ILE A 702 -12.52 13.92 -14.13
C ILE A 702 -13.83 13.29 -13.65
N ASP A 703 -13.78 12.50 -12.60
CA ASP A 703 -14.93 11.90 -11.94
C ASP A 703 -15.79 12.95 -11.24
N SER A 704 -17.08 12.63 -11.03
CA SER A 704 -18.01 13.48 -10.27
C SER A 704 -17.71 13.49 -8.78
N ALA A 705 -18.21 14.50 -8.08
CA ALA A 705 -18.20 14.55 -6.64
C ALA A 705 -18.89 13.31 -6.03
N GLY A 706 -18.23 12.69 -5.05
CA GLY A 706 -18.66 11.42 -4.43
C GLY A 706 -17.69 10.27 -4.66
N VAL A 707 -16.73 10.41 -5.53
CA VAL A 707 -15.53 9.58 -5.59
C VAL A 707 -14.44 10.26 -4.76
N HIS A 708 -13.84 9.54 -3.82
CA HIS A 708 -12.76 10.09 -2.98
C HIS A 708 -11.63 10.65 -3.85
N SER A 709 -11.07 11.81 -3.50
CA SER A 709 -10.03 12.50 -4.29
C SER A 709 -8.81 11.62 -4.61
N GLY A 710 -8.45 10.69 -3.70
CA GLY A 710 -7.41 9.70 -3.94
C GLY A 710 -7.72 8.71 -5.06
N ASP A 711 -9.01 8.41 -5.28
CA ASP A 711 -9.49 7.43 -6.26
C ASP A 711 -9.96 8.07 -7.56
N ALA A 712 -10.14 9.39 -7.57
CA ALA A 712 -10.53 10.12 -8.77
C ALA A 712 -9.38 10.25 -9.77
N MET A 713 -9.70 10.17 -11.06
CA MET A 713 -8.80 10.62 -12.10
C MET A 713 -8.74 12.14 -12.10
N MET A 714 -7.55 12.71 -12.21
CA MET A 714 -7.34 14.16 -12.08
C MET A 714 -6.59 14.73 -13.27
N CYS A 715 -6.88 15.99 -13.59
CA CYS A 715 -6.28 16.71 -14.72
C CYS A 715 -5.68 18.06 -14.30
N ILE A 716 -4.55 18.41 -14.88
CA ILE A 716 -3.92 19.73 -14.86
C ILE A 716 -3.46 20.07 -16.30
N PRO A 717 -3.73 21.29 -16.80
CA PRO A 717 -4.59 22.31 -16.24
C PRO A 717 -6.08 21.88 -16.22
N PRO A 718 -6.92 22.53 -15.39
CA PRO A 718 -8.36 22.33 -15.45
C PRO A 718 -8.89 22.61 -16.86
N TRP A 719 -9.83 21.80 -17.34
CA TRP A 719 -10.32 21.87 -18.72
C TRP A 719 -11.78 22.27 -18.83
N ARG A 720 -12.58 22.17 -17.73
CA ARG A 720 -13.98 22.60 -17.69
C ARG A 720 -14.21 23.90 -16.92
N LEU A 721 -13.21 24.38 -16.14
CA LEU A 721 -13.39 25.53 -15.27
C LEU A 721 -13.30 26.86 -16.03
N SER A 722 -14.24 27.79 -15.77
CA SER A 722 -14.17 29.14 -16.25
C SER A 722 -13.11 29.98 -15.50
N ASN A 723 -12.59 31.04 -16.15
CA ASN A 723 -11.63 31.95 -15.49
C ASN A 723 -12.18 32.56 -14.19
N LYS A 724 -13.47 32.88 -14.15
CA LYS A 724 -14.15 33.42 -12.97
C LYS A 724 -14.10 32.45 -11.79
N ILE A 725 -14.33 31.16 -12.03
CA ILE A 725 -14.23 30.12 -11.02
C ILE A 725 -12.78 29.98 -10.53
N ILE A 726 -11.81 29.97 -11.45
CA ILE A 726 -10.37 29.90 -11.14
C ILE A 726 -9.95 31.08 -10.26
N GLU A 727 -10.36 32.30 -10.58
CA GLU A 727 -10.09 33.50 -9.78
C GLU A 727 -10.70 33.41 -8.38
N THR A 728 -11.93 32.87 -8.25
CA THR A 728 -12.58 32.66 -6.97
C THR A 728 -11.85 31.63 -6.12
N ILE A 729 -11.42 30.50 -6.71
CA ILE A 729 -10.63 29.47 -6.03
C ILE A 729 -9.31 30.05 -5.54
N ASN A 730 -8.60 30.81 -6.36
CA ASN A 730 -7.35 31.46 -5.99
C ASN A 730 -7.54 32.45 -4.80
N ASP A 731 -8.59 33.26 -4.84
CA ASP A 731 -8.90 34.21 -3.74
C ASP A 731 -9.23 33.46 -2.44
N TYR A 732 -10.09 32.45 -2.49
CA TYR A 732 -10.46 31.64 -1.33
C TYR A 732 -9.24 30.91 -0.76
N THR A 733 -8.40 30.31 -1.61
CA THR A 733 -7.17 29.62 -1.20
C THR A 733 -6.24 30.54 -0.41
N LYS A 734 -5.98 31.75 -0.94
CA LYS A 734 -5.12 32.73 -0.26
C LYS A 734 -5.70 33.17 1.08
N LYS A 735 -7.00 33.52 1.13
CA LYS A 735 -7.68 33.94 2.36
C LYS A 735 -7.65 32.87 3.43
N ILE A 736 -7.94 31.63 3.07
CA ILE A 736 -7.98 30.50 4.01
C ILE A 736 -6.57 30.21 4.55
N ALA A 737 -5.58 30.04 3.67
CA ALA A 737 -4.21 29.72 4.08
C ALA A 737 -3.62 30.79 5.04
N LEU A 738 -3.90 32.09 4.80
CA LEU A 738 -3.46 33.15 5.68
C LEU A 738 -4.22 33.20 7.00
N THR A 739 -5.53 32.94 7.01
CA THR A 739 -6.37 32.92 8.22
C THR A 739 -5.97 31.81 9.17
N PHE A 740 -5.55 30.66 8.64
CA PHE A 740 -5.05 29.51 9.40
C PHE A 740 -3.53 29.59 9.66
N ASN A 741 -2.88 30.70 9.38
CA ASN A 741 -1.44 30.90 9.56
C ASN A 741 -0.61 29.74 9.00
N VAL A 742 -1.00 29.19 7.86
CA VAL A 742 -0.34 28.02 7.28
C VAL A 742 1.12 28.32 7.01
N LYS A 743 2.01 27.45 7.52
CA LYS A 743 3.45 27.54 7.31
C LYS A 743 3.98 26.18 6.86
N GLY A 744 4.18 26.03 5.57
CA GLY A 744 4.53 24.76 4.91
C GLY A 744 3.55 24.37 3.83
N PRO A 745 3.44 23.07 3.50
CA PRO A 745 2.54 22.56 2.47
C PRO A 745 1.10 22.50 2.96
N PHE A 746 0.15 22.69 2.05
CA PHE A 746 -1.28 22.50 2.32
C PHE A 746 -2.02 22.05 1.08
N ASN A 747 -3.21 21.48 1.30
CA ASN A 747 -4.18 21.14 0.25
C ASN A 747 -5.56 21.66 0.65
N LEU A 748 -6.28 22.23 -0.30
CA LEU A 748 -7.67 22.66 -0.17
C LEU A 748 -8.54 21.93 -1.18
N GLN A 749 -9.71 21.48 -0.73
CA GLN A 749 -10.71 20.83 -1.60
C GLN A 749 -11.94 21.68 -1.76
N PHE A 750 -12.41 21.78 -3.02
CA PHE A 750 -13.54 22.59 -3.41
C PHE A 750 -14.57 21.77 -4.19
N LEU A 751 -15.84 22.17 -4.06
CA LEU A 751 -16.92 21.77 -4.97
C LEU A 751 -17.37 22.98 -5.80
N ILE A 752 -17.61 22.72 -7.08
CA ILE A 752 -18.23 23.69 -7.98
C ILE A 752 -19.62 23.18 -8.32
N HIS A 753 -20.62 23.95 -7.93
CA HIS A 753 -22.03 23.64 -8.18
C HIS A 753 -22.77 24.92 -8.61
N ASP A 754 -23.46 24.88 -9.75
CA ASP A 754 -24.19 26.01 -10.32
C ASP A 754 -23.33 27.30 -10.38
N ASP A 755 -22.13 27.21 -10.92
CA ASP A 755 -21.15 28.32 -11.01
C ASP A 755 -20.75 28.96 -9.66
N HIS A 756 -20.99 28.26 -8.55
CA HIS A 756 -20.54 28.66 -7.23
C HIS A 756 -19.48 27.72 -6.69
N VAL A 757 -18.50 28.31 -6.00
CA VAL A 757 -17.40 27.59 -5.33
C VAL A 757 -17.74 27.39 -3.86
N TYR A 758 -17.66 26.12 -3.41
CA TYR A 758 -17.87 25.70 -2.01
C TYR A 758 -16.60 25.05 -1.50
N VAL A 759 -16.19 25.36 -0.27
CA VAL A 759 -15.03 24.74 0.37
C VAL A 759 -15.45 23.48 1.11
N ILE A 760 -14.71 22.38 0.92
CA ILE A 760 -14.91 21.12 1.65
C ILE A 760 -14.01 21.05 2.86
N GLU A 761 -12.68 21.12 2.66
CA GLU A 761 -11.71 20.93 3.73
C GLU A 761 -10.35 21.58 3.42
N LEU A 762 -9.59 21.81 4.50
CA LEU A 762 -8.21 22.25 4.48
C LEU A 762 -7.34 21.18 5.14
N ASN A 763 -6.42 20.62 4.41
CA ASN A 763 -5.40 19.70 4.90
C ASN A 763 -4.08 20.46 5.08
N ILE A 764 -3.61 20.66 6.33
CA ILE A 764 -2.36 21.36 6.62
C ILE A 764 -1.18 20.38 6.63
N ARG A 765 -0.99 19.74 5.51
CA ARG A 765 0.08 18.79 5.24
C ARG A 765 0.24 18.58 3.74
N ALA A 766 1.33 17.92 3.32
CA ALA A 766 1.47 17.46 1.94
C ALA A 766 0.30 16.54 1.55
N SER A 767 -0.14 16.67 0.31
CA SER A 767 -1.20 15.87 -0.30
C SER A 767 -0.61 14.78 -1.20
N ARG A 768 -1.47 13.84 -1.61
CA ARG A 768 -1.10 12.81 -2.59
C ARG A 768 -0.85 13.39 -3.99
N SER A 769 -1.55 14.44 -4.38
CA SER A 769 -1.37 15.11 -5.67
C SER A 769 -0.10 15.95 -5.77
N MET A 770 0.54 16.31 -4.65
CA MET A 770 1.67 17.23 -4.62
C MET A 770 2.90 16.77 -5.44
N PRO A 771 3.30 15.49 -5.50
CA PRO A 771 4.33 15.02 -6.42
C PRO A 771 3.94 15.19 -7.88
N PHE A 772 2.69 14.88 -8.23
CA PHE A 772 2.14 15.04 -9.59
C PHE A 772 2.15 16.51 -10.00
N VAL A 773 1.63 17.41 -9.15
CA VAL A 773 1.68 18.85 -9.36
C VAL A 773 3.11 19.34 -9.56
N SER A 774 4.01 18.99 -8.62
CA SER A 774 5.42 19.42 -8.66
C SER A 774 6.12 19.04 -9.96
N LYS A 775 5.91 17.82 -10.43
CA LYS A 775 6.51 17.31 -11.69
C LYS A 775 5.97 18.06 -12.90
N LEU A 776 4.66 18.28 -12.95
CA LEU A 776 4.05 18.92 -14.10
C LEU A 776 4.42 20.41 -14.20
N VAL A 777 4.38 21.13 -13.07
CA VAL A 777 4.73 22.57 -13.05
C VAL A 777 6.23 22.83 -13.01
N LYS A 778 7.05 21.76 -13.03
CA LYS A 778 8.51 21.84 -12.93
C LYS A 778 8.96 22.72 -11.75
N THR A 779 8.35 22.54 -10.60
CA THR A 779 8.67 23.28 -9.36
C THR A 779 8.46 22.37 -8.17
N ASN A 780 9.52 22.07 -7.42
CA ASN A 780 9.44 21.23 -6.24
C ASN A 780 8.76 21.97 -5.09
N LEU A 781 7.47 21.70 -4.87
CA LEU A 781 6.69 22.38 -3.84
C LEU A 781 7.21 22.05 -2.43
N ILE A 782 7.73 20.85 -2.18
CA ILE A 782 8.27 20.48 -0.87
C ILE A 782 9.60 21.19 -0.57
N SER A 783 10.46 21.39 -1.58
CA SER A 783 11.66 22.23 -1.41
C SER A 783 11.27 23.68 -1.07
N LEU A 784 10.21 24.23 -1.66
CA LEU A 784 9.67 25.54 -1.26
C LEU A 784 9.10 25.51 0.15
N ALA A 785 8.42 24.43 0.55
CA ALA A 785 7.89 24.26 1.90
C ALA A 785 9.02 24.27 2.94
N SER A 786 10.20 23.66 2.65
CA SER A 786 11.35 23.70 3.55
C SER A 786 11.86 25.12 3.77
N LYS A 787 11.89 25.96 2.73
CA LYS A 787 12.21 27.40 2.87
C LYS A 787 11.19 28.12 3.73
N ALA A 788 9.89 27.88 3.50
CA ALA A 788 8.81 28.47 4.30
C ALA A 788 8.94 28.11 5.78
N ILE A 789 9.18 26.84 6.10
CA ILE A 789 9.35 26.33 7.46
C ILE A 789 10.58 26.92 8.15
N LEU A 790 11.65 27.18 7.40
CA LEU A 790 12.89 27.80 7.92
C LEU A 790 12.86 29.33 7.95
N ASP A 791 11.70 29.97 7.71
CA ASP A 791 11.54 31.42 7.62
C ASP A 791 12.43 32.09 6.55
N LYS A 792 12.78 31.35 5.49
CA LYS A 792 13.55 31.86 4.36
C LYS A 792 12.62 32.49 3.32
N PRO A 793 13.10 33.48 2.57
CA PRO A 793 12.32 34.09 1.49
C PRO A 793 11.87 33.05 0.46
N LEU A 794 10.61 33.12 0.06
CA LEU A 794 10.10 32.33 -1.06
C LEU A 794 10.47 33.02 -2.38
N PRO A 795 10.75 32.25 -3.45
CA PRO A 795 10.98 32.82 -4.75
C PRO A 795 9.68 33.44 -5.30
N GLN A 796 9.81 34.48 -6.12
CA GLN A 796 8.66 35.00 -6.85
C GLN A 796 8.31 34.03 -8.00
N ILE A 797 7.22 33.29 -7.83
CA ILE A 797 6.68 32.43 -8.88
C ILE A 797 5.51 33.16 -9.53
N PRO A 798 5.45 33.24 -10.88
CA PRO A 798 4.32 33.86 -11.56
C PRO A 798 3.00 33.23 -11.11
N GLU A 799 2.01 34.07 -10.78
CA GLU A 799 0.65 33.59 -10.52
C GLU A 799 0.17 32.72 -11.69
N ASN A 800 -0.45 31.63 -11.36
CA ASN A 800 -1.00 30.68 -12.35
C ASN A 800 0.06 30.15 -13.36
N LYS A 801 1.31 29.91 -12.91
CA LYS A 801 2.35 29.27 -13.74
C LYS A 801 1.80 28.00 -14.40
N TRP A 802 0.98 27.23 -13.66
CA TRP A 802 0.33 25.99 -14.11
C TRP A 802 -0.64 26.21 -15.29
N GLN A 803 -1.21 27.38 -15.51
CA GLN A 803 -2.03 27.71 -16.70
C GLN A 803 -1.21 27.91 -17.98
N LYS A 804 0.08 28.18 -17.85
CA LYS A 804 0.99 28.45 -18.98
C LYS A 804 1.73 27.21 -19.46
N ILE A 805 1.39 26.05 -18.90
CA ILE A 805 1.98 24.76 -19.28
C ILE A 805 1.38 24.34 -20.61
N HIS A 806 2.24 23.95 -21.56
CA HIS A 806 1.80 23.52 -22.88
C HIS A 806 1.27 22.08 -22.90
N ASN A 807 1.53 21.30 -21.84
CA ASN A 807 1.16 19.89 -21.74
C ASN A 807 0.02 19.69 -20.72
N TYR A 808 -0.82 18.70 -20.98
CA TYR A 808 -1.79 18.20 -20.00
C TYR A 808 -1.16 17.08 -19.19
N GLY A 809 -1.41 17.08 -17.89
CA GLY A 809 -1.11 15.95 -17.01
C GLY A 809 -2.39 15.29 -16.54
N ILE A 810 -2.42 13.96 -16.56
CA ILE A 810 -3.49 13.15 -16.01
C ILE A 810 -2.92 12.24 -14.93
N LYS A 811 -3.52 12.25 -13.74
CA LYS A 811 -3.29 11.28 -12.67
C LYS A 811 -4.38 10.21 -12.76
N VAL A 812 -4.00 8.95 -12.79
CA VAL A 812 -4.93 7.81 -12.81
C VAL A 812 -4.65 6.90 -11.62
N PRO A 813 -5.65 6.58 -10.79
CA PRO A 813 -5.47 5.68 -9.64
C PRO A 813 -5.27 4.24 -10.10
N GLN A 814 -4.54 3.46 -9.29
CA GLN A 814 -4.37 2.03 -9.41
C GLN A 814 -4.98 1.32 -8.21
N PHE A 815 -5.67 0.22 -8.48
CA PHE A 815 -6.40 -0.56 -7.48
C PHE A 815 -5.88 -2.00 -7.40
N SER A 816 -5.85 -2.56 -6.19
CA SER A 816 -5.49 -3.96 -5.93
C SER A 816 -6.70 -4.89 -5.83
N PHE A 817 -7.85 -4.52 -6.39
CA PHE A 817 -9.08 -5.31 -6.33
C PHE A 817 -8.93 -6.75 -6.83
N MET A 818 -8.04 -6.95 -7.79
CA MET A 818 -7.77 -8.26 -8.35
C MET A 818 -7.27 -9.27 -7.31
N GLN A 819 -6.53 -8.81 -6.29
CA GLN A 819 -5.96 -9.63 -5.22
C GLN A 819 -6.94 -9.80 -4.06
N LEU A 820 -7.97 -8.96 -3.98
CA LEU A 820 -8.96 -8.90 -2.92
C LEU A 820 -10.23 -9.61 -3.35
N ASP A 821 -10.28 -10.91 -3.08
CA ASP A 821 -11.41 -11.76 -3.41
C ASP A 821 -12.70 -11.27 -2.74
N GLY A 822 -13.74 -11.02 -3.52
CA GLY A 822 -15.01 -10.47 -3.03
C GLY A 822 -15.08 -8.93 -2.93
N ALA A 823 -14.01 -8.16 -3.13
CA ALA A 823 -14.08 -6.69 -3.12
C ALA A 823 -14.87 -6.18 -4.35
N ASP A 824 -15.79 -5.21 -4.14
CA ASP A 824 -16.46 -4.49 -5.22
C ASP A 824 -15.57 -3.34 -5.72
N ILE A 825 -15.62 -3.08 -7.02
CA ILE A 825 -14.85 -2.02 -7.69
C ILE A 825 -15.62 -0.71 -7.82
N ALA A 826 -16.86 -0.64 -7.34
CA ALA A 826 -17.64 0.59 -7.31
C ALA A 826 -16.98 1.59 -6.34
N LEU A 827 -16.60 2.75 -6.86
CA LEU A 827 -15.94 3.80 -6.09
C LEU A 827 -16.94 4.62 -5.28
N GLY A 828 -16.48 5.15 -4.14
CA GLY A 828 -17.29 5.96 -3.25
C GLY A 828 -16.44 6.99 -2.49
N VAL A 829 -17.00 7.53 -1.42
CA VAL A 829 -16.37 8.58 -0.59
C VAL A 829 -15.23 8.05 0.29
N GLU A 830 -15.10 6.74 0.43
CA GLU A 830 -13.99 6.10 1.13
C GLU A 830 -12.95 5.61 0.14
N MET A 831 -11.69 5.94 0.39
CA MET A 831 -10.57 5.62 -0.50
C MET A 831 -10.26 4.13 -0.56
N GLN A 832 -9.98 3.61 -1.77
CA GLN A 832 -9.70 2.20 -2.06
C GLN A 832 -8.43 1.98 -2.92
N SER A 833 -7.88 3.02 -3.54
CA SER A 833 -6.69 2.92 -4.39
C SER A 833 -5.41 2.64 -3.58
N THR A 834 -4.49 1.88 -4.19
CA THR A 834 -3.21 1.46 -3.60
C THR A 834 -2.01 2.14 -4.25
N GLY A 835 -2.20 2.84 -5.34
CA GLY A 835 -1.16 3.53 -6.07
C GLY A 835 -1.75 4.46 -7.14
N GLU A 836 -0.88 5.08 -7.94
CA GLU A 836 -1.31 5.97 -9.01
C GLU A 836 -0.26 6.05 -10.12
N ALA A 837 -0.71 6.40 -11.33
CA ALA A 837 0.13 6.73 -12.46
C ALA A 837 -0.08 8.18 -12.88
N ALA A 838 0.99 8.87 -13.28
CA ALA A 838 0.94 10.20 -13.88
C ALA A 838 1.37 10.11 -15.34
N CYS A 839 0.54 10.59 -16.24
CA CYS A 839 0.78 10.61 -17.68
C CYS A 839 0.63 12.01 -18.23
N PHE A 840 1.43 12.31 -19.26
CA PHE A 840 1.51 13.65 -19.87
C PHE A 840 1.28 13.57 -21.36
N GLY A 841 0.62 14.58 -21.91
CA GLY A 841 0.31 14.67 -23.34
C GLY A 841 0.12 16.08 -23.82
N ASN A 842 0.13 16.26 -25.13
CA ASN A 842 -0.05 17.56 -25.77
C ASN A 842 -1.53 18.02 -25.76
N SER A 843 -2.44 17.12 -25.41
CA SER A 843 -3.85 17.42 -25.20
C SER A 843 -4.41 16.59 -24.05
N PHE A 844 -5.58 16.95 -23.55
CA PHE A 844 -6.29 16.18 -22.53
C PHE A 844 -6.47 14.70 -22.93
N TYR A 845 -6.94 14.45 -24.17
CA TYR A 845 -7.19 13.06 -24.62
C TYR A 845 -5.92 12.28 -24.89
N ASP A 846 -4.82 12.93 -25.32
CA ASP A 846 -3.49 12.32 -25.42
C ASP A 846 -3.00 11.85 -24.04
N ALA A 847 -3.05 12.72 -23.05
CA ALA A 847 -2.65 12.37 -21.67
C ALA A 847 -3.56 11.31 -21.06
N LEU A 848 -4.89 11.39 -21.28
CA LEU A 848 -5.86 10.44 -20.74
C LEU A 848 -5.69 9.05 -21.38
N SER A 849 -5.46 8.95 -22.68
CA SER A 849 -5.22 7.68 -23.36
C SER A 849 -4.00 6.93 -22.79
N LYS A 850 -2.91 7.67 -22.54
CA LYS A 850 -1.70 7.13 -21.89
C LYS A 850 -1.99 6.70 -20.45
N GLY A 851 -2.74 7.53 -19.70
CA GLY A 851 -3.14 7.25 -18.33
C GLY A 851 -3.94 5.97 -18.21
N LEU A 852 -4.98 5.83 -19.01
CA LEU A 852 -5.83 4.63 -19.06
C LEU A 852 -5.01 3.38 -19.43
N THR A 853 -4.16 3.48 -20.47
CA THR A 853 -3.29 2.38 -20.90
C THR A 853 -2.30 1.98 -19.80
N SER A 854 -1.75 2.94 -19.03
CA SER A 854 -0.77 2.68 -17.98
C SER A 854 -1.34 1.85 -16.81
N VAL A 855 -2.63 1.90 -16.57
CA VAL A 855 -3.34 1.12 -15.55
C VAL A 855 -4.10 -0.08 -16.12
N GLY A 856 -3.83 -0.44 -17.38
CA GLY A 856 -4.28 -1.68 -18.00
C GLY A 856 -5.62 -1.60 -18.75
N TYR A 857 -6.16 -0.41 -18.99
CA TYR A 857 -7.31 -0.27 -19.87
C TYR A 857 -6.89 -0.51 -21.32
N ASN A 858 -7.61 -1.38 -22.00
CA ASN A 858 -7.51 -1.51 -23.45
C ASN A 858 -8.37 -0.43 -24.12
N LEU A 859 -7.81 0.22 -25.14
CA LEU A 859 -8.47 1.27 -25.91
C LEU A 859 -8.65 0.80 -27.36
N PRO A 860 -9.65 -0.04 -27.65
CA PRO A 860 -9.81 -0.66 -28.97
C PRO A 860 -10.33 0.36 -30.00
N GLU A 861 -9.85 0.28 -31.25
CA GLU A 861 -10.36 1.10 -32.35
C GLU A 861 -11.81 0.72 -32.73
N LYS A 862 -12.14 -0.56 -32.60
CA LYS A 862 -13.46 -1.18 -32.81
C LYS A 862 -13.60 -2.36 -31.86
N GLY A 863 -14.82 -2.68 -31.49
CA GLY A 863 -15.04 -3.80 -30.57
C GLY A 863 -16.48 -3.87 -30.10
N THR A 864 -16.68 -4.57 -28.98
CA THR A 864 -17.98 -4.79 -28.35
C THR A 864 -18.02 -4.14 -26.97
N ALA A 865 -18.99 -3.26 -26.75
CA ALA A 865 -19.27 -2.64 -25.47
C ALA A 865 -20.51 -3.25 -24.81
N LEU A 866 -20.41 -3.67 -23.55
CA LEU A 866 -21.56 -4.05 -22.74
C LEU A 866 -22.01 -2.85 -21.90
N ILE A 867 -23.30 -2.55 -21.93
CA ILE A 867 -23.90 -1.41 -21.24
C ILE A 867 -24.93 -1.90 -20.23
N THR A 868 -24.74 -1.56 -18.98
CA THR A 868 -25.70 -1.79 -17.89
C THR A 868 -25.80 -0.50 -17.09
N ALA A 869 -27.00 0.04 -16.98
CA ALA A 869 -27.23 1.30 -16.27
C ALA A 869 -28.53 1.27 -15.46
N GLY A 870 -28.40 1.52 -14.17
CA GLY A 870 -29.53 1.63 -13.25
C GLY A 870 -30.16 3.04 -13.27
N GLY A 871 -31.49 3.11 -13.27
CA GLY A 871 -32.24 4.36 -13.24
C GLY A 871 -32.34 5.09 -14.60
N THR A 872 -33.47 5.77 -14.84
CA THR A 872 -33.71 6.50 -16.09
C THR A 872 -32.80 7.70 -16.24
N GLU A 873 -32.52 8.41 -15.16
CA GLU A 873 -31.65 9.60 -15.16
C GLU A 873 -30.22 9.26 -15.64
N ASN A 874 -29.63 8.17 -15.12
CA ASN A 874 -28.31 7.72 -15.55
C ASN A 874 -28.27 7.33 -17.03
N LYS A 875 -29.36 6.69 -17.53
CA LYS A 875 -29.49 6.36 -18.95
C LYS A 875 -29.58 7.61 -19.82
N GLU A 876 -30.30 8.65 -19.38
CA GLU A 876 -30.38 9.93 -20.08
C GLU A 876 -29.02 10.62 -20.16
N LYS A 877 -28.29 10.64 -19.06
CA LYS A 877 -26.94 11.22 -19.01
C LYS A 877 -25.94 10.46 -19.88
N LEU A 878 -26.05 9.12 -20.00
CA LEU A 878 -25.20 8.28 -20.85
C LEU A 878 -25.55 8.36 -22.34
N LEU A 879 -26.74 8.80 -22.72
CA LEU A 879 -27.23 8.77 -24.10
C LEU A 879 -26.25 9.36 -25.13
N PRO A 880 -25.59 10.52 -24.90
CA PRO A 880 -24.63 11.06 -25.84
C PRO A 880 -23.44 10.13 -26.08
N SER A 881 -22.92 9.51 -25.03
CA SER A 881 -21.76 8.60 -25.10
C SER A 881 -22.12 7.30 -25.81
N ILE A 882 -23.31 6.74 -25.58
CA ILE A 882 -23.79 5.54 -26.26
C ILE A 882 -24.02 5.80 -27.75
N ALA A 883 -24.65 6.93 -28.11
CA ALA A 883 -24.82 7.35 -29.50
C ALA A 883 -23.46 7.51 -30.20
N LYS A 884 -22.47 8.06 -29.49
CA LYS A 884 -21.12 8.22 -30.03
C LYS A 884 -20.44 6.88 -30.28
N LEU A 885 -20.50 5.92 -29.34
CA LEU A 885 -19.96 4.57 -29.53
C LEU A 885 -20.52 3.89 -30.77
N LYS A 886 -21.84 4.03 -31.02
CA LYS A 886 -22.47 3.53 -32.23
C LYS A 886 -21.91 4.19 -33.51
N GLN A 887 -21.71 5.51 -33.48
CA GLN A 887 -21.09 6.25 -34.58
C GLN A 887 -19.65 5.81 -34.88
N LEU A 888 -18.89 5.49 -33.84
CA LEU A 888 -17.52 4.96 -33.93
C LEU A 888 -17.46 3.51 -34.43
N GLY A 889 -18.61 2.85 -34.58
CA GLY A 889 -18.73 1.49 -35.14
C GLY A 889 -18.57 0.37 -34.10
N PHE A 890 -18.79 0.65 -32.84
CA PHE A 890 -18.82 -0.37 -31.80
C PHE A 890 -20.11 -1.19 -31.84
N LYS A 891 -20.00 -2.48 -31.60
CA LYS A 891 -21.14 -3.35 -31.33
C LYS A 891 -21.61 -3.08 -29.90
N LEU A 892 -22.92 -2.81 -29.75
CA LEU A 892 -23.50 -2.49 -28.44
C LEU A 892 -24.32 -3.68 -27.93
N LEU A 893 -24.02 -4.13 -26.73
CA LEU A 893 -24.75 -5.12 -25.95
C LEU A 893 -25.37 -4.45 -24.74
N ALA A 894 -26.60 -4.79 -24.37
CA ALA A 894 -27.19 -4.26 -23.13
C ALA A 894 -28.18 -5.25 -22.52
N THR A 895 -28.37 -5.14 -21.19
CA THR A 895 -29.47 -5.87 -20.51
C THR A 895 -30.82 -5.32 -20.92
N GLU A 896 -31.86 -6.16 -20.88
CA GLU A 896 -33.19 -5.95 -21.45
C GLU A 896 -33.73 -4.51 -21.25
N HIS A 897 -33.90 -4.04 -19.99
CA HIS A 897 -34.40 -2.67 -19.76
C HIS A 897 -33.43 -1.54 -20.17
N THR A 898 -32.16 -1.83 -20.27
CA THR A 898 -31.16 -0.87 -20.74
C THR A 898 -31.21 -0.80 -22.27
N ALA A 899 -31.34 -1.93 -22.93
CA ALA A 899 -31.47 -2.03 -24.37
C ALA A 899 -32.73 -1.34 -24.86
N GLU A 900 -33.92 -1.61 -24.26
CA GLU A 900 -35.20 -0.97 -24.60
C GLU A 900 -35.09 0.57 -24.57
N PHE A 901 -34.43 1.11 -23.54
CA PHE A 901 -34.29 2.57 -23.42
C PHE A 901 -33.44 3.19 -24.55
N PHE A 902 -32.32 2.54 -24.87
CA PHE A 902 -31.38 3.08 -25.86
C PHE A 902 -31.76 2.73 -27.29
N GLU A 903 -32.42 1.60 -27.56
CA GLU A 903 -32.80 1.17 -28.90
C GLU A 903 -33.73 2.17 -29.58
N GLU A 904 -34.69 2.73 -28.85
CA GLU A 904 -35.60 3.79 -29.38
C GLU A 904 -34.85 5.05 -29.83
N LYS A 905 -33.69 5.33 -29.25
CA LYS A 905 -32.95 6.60 -29.42
C LYS A 905 -31.68 6.47 -30.27
N VAL A 906 -31.03 5.31 -30.22
CA VAL A 906 -29.74 5.07 -30.88
C VAL A 906 -29.84 3.98 -31.96
N GLY A 907 -30.88 3.13 -31.88
CA GLY A 907 -31.10 1.98 -32.75
C GLY A 907 -30.17 0.82 -32.50
N ASP A 908 -30.57 -0.36 -32.95
CA ASP A 908 -29.79 -1.62 -33.05
C ASP A 908 -28.79 -1.90 -31.90
N ILE A 909 -29.34 -2.37 -30.78
CA ILE A 909 -28.62 -2.82 -29.58
C ILE A 909 -29.02 -4.27 -29.34
N GLU A 910 -28.02 -5.16 -29.23
CA GLU A 910 -28.29 -6.57 -28.98
C GLU A 910 -28.58 -6.80 -27.48
N ILE A 911 -29.70 -7.46 -27.21
CA ILE A 911 -30.12 -7.78 -25.86
C ILE A 911 -29.31 -9.00 -25.37
N VAL A 912 -28.73 -8.86 -24.16
CA VAL A 912 -28.05 -9.93 -23.45
C VAL A 912 -28.70 -10.17 -22.08
N HIS A 913 -28.63 -11.42 -21.61
CA HIS A 913 -29.28 -11.84 -20.38
C HIS A 913 -28.32 -11.82 -19.21
N LYS A 914 -28.84 -11.54 -18.01
CA LYS A 914 -28.13 -11.38 -16.77
C LYS A 914 -27.38 -12.65 -16.36
N ILE A 915 -26.34 -12.50 -15.54
CA ILE A 915 -25.56 -13.63 -15.00
C ILE A 915 -26.46 -14.56 -14.17
N SER A 916 -27.40 -14.00 -13.42
CA SER A 916 -28.39 -14.76 -12.64
C SER A 916 -29.41 -15.57 -13.46
N GLU A 917 -29.41 -15.41 -14.80
CA GLU A 917 -30.29 -16.08 -15.72
C GLU A 917 -29.53 -17.05 -16.68
N PRO A 918 -28.84 -18.07 -16.18
CA PRO A 918 -27.89 -18.87 -16.98
C PRO A 918 -28.53 -19.64 -18.14
N GLU A 919 -29.84 -19.90 -18.04
CA GLU A 919 -30.61 -20.64 -19.07
C GLU A 919 -30.99 -19.76 -20.29
N ARG A 920 -30.93 -18.43 -20.14
CA ARG A 920 -31.25 -17.48 -21.22
C ARG A 920 -29.97 -17.11 -21.99
N LYS A 921 -30.08 -17.10 -23.35
CA LYS A 921 -28.95 -16.84 -24.26
C LYS A 921 -29.25 -15.67 -25.20
N PRO A 922 -28.22 -14.83 -25.55
CA PRO A 922 -26.84 -14.85 -25.06
C PRO A 922 -26.75 -14.39 -23.59
N ASN A 923 -25.93 -15.08 -22.78
CA ASN A 923 -25.73 -14.75 -21.37
C ASN A 923 -24.43 -13.96 -21.18
N ILE A 924 -24.45 -12.95 -20.32
CA ILE A 924 -23.28 -12.11 -20.04
C ILE A 924 -22.09 -12.95 -19.55
N SER A 925 -22.32 -13.96 -18.70
CA SER A 925 -21.26 -14.83 -18.21
C SER A 925 -20.52 -15.55 -19.34
N ASP A 926 -21.25 -16.11 -20.31
CA ASP A 926 -20.65 -16.81 -21.44
C ASP A 926 -19.82 -15.85 -22.31
N LEU A 927 -20.37 -14.66 -22.60
CA LEU A 927 -19.69 -13.65 -23.42
C LEU A 927 -18.40 -13.14 -22.77
N LEU A 928 -18.37 -13.01 -21.44
CA LEU A 928 -17.17 -12.64 -20.68
C LEU A 928 -16.10 -13.74 -20.78
N TYR A 929 -16.45 -15.01 -20.53
CA TYR A 929 -15.51 -16.14 -20.64
C TYR A 929 -15.00 -16.36 -22.07
N GLU A 930 -15.84 -16.12 -23.06
CA GLU A 930 -15.47 -16.19 -24.47
C GLU A 930 -14.69 -14.98 -24.98
N LYS A 931 -14.44 -13.99 -24.10
CA LYS A 931 -13.73 -12.73 -24.41
C LYS A 931 -14.33 -11.97 -25.59
N LYS A 932 -15.66 -11.97 -25.69
CA LYS A 932 -16.43 -11.26 -26.73
C LYS A 932 -16.80 -9.82 -26.36
N ILE A 933 -16.39 -9.35 -25.18
CA ILE A 933 -16.63 -8.00 -24.66
C ILE A 933 -15.27 -7.34 -24.44
N ASP A 934 -15.06 -6.15 -25.04
CA ASP A 934 -13.81 -5.42 -24.93
C ASP A 934 -13.77 -4.49 -23.71
N PHE A 935 -14.91 -3.87 -23.37
CA PHE A 935 -15.08 -3.06 -22.15
C PHE A 935 -16.55 -2.99 -21.73
N ILE A 936 -16.78 -2.53 -20.52
CA ILE A 936 -18.10 -2.46 -19.90
C ILE A 936 -18.37 -1.07 -19.35
N ILE A 937 -19.54 -0.53 -19.61
CA ILE A 937 -20.11 0.62 -18.89
C ILE A 937 -21.14 0.06 -17.91
N ASN A 938 -20.83 0.07 -16.62
CA ASN A 938 -21.71 -0.45 -15.56
C ASN A 938 -21.95 0.65 -14.54
N ILE A 939 -23.07 1.35 -14.66
CA ILE A 939 -23.43 2.46 -13.76
C ILE A 939 -24.43 1.94 -12.72
N PRO A 940 -24.04 1.87 -11.44
CA PRO A 940 -24.93 1.39 -10.38
C PRO A 940 -26.19 2.26 -10.21
N SER A 941 -27.31 1.62 -9.87
CA SER A 941 -28.60 2.33 -9.71
C SER A 941 -28.72 3.13 -8.41
N THR A 942 -28.10 2.68 -7.34
CA THR A 942 -27.97 3.35 -6.03
C THR A 942 -27.01 2.54 -5.18
N LEU A 943 -26.19 3.24 -4.40
CA LEU A 943 -25.28 2.64 -3.42
C LEU A 943 -25.98 2.56 -2.05
N SER A 944 -27.13 1.91 -1.91
CA SER A 944 -27.76 1.70 -0.60
C SER A 944 -27.43 0.31 -0.05
N LEU A 945 -27.03 0.27 1.22
CA LEU A 945 -26.60 -0.96 1.91
C LEU A 945 -27.70 -2.02 2.00
N GLU A 946 -28.97 -1.64 2.06
CA GLU A 946 -30.08 -2.59 2.15
C GLU A 946 -30.20 -3.50 0.93
N LYS A 947 -29.74 -3.06 -0.25
CA LYS A 947 -29.67 -3.90 -1.46
C LYS A 947 -28.47 -4.86 -1.45
N TYR A 948 -27.38 -4.53 -0.75
CA TYR A 948 -26.18 -5.37 -0.68
C TYR A 948 -26.28 -6.55 0.29
N VAL A 949 -27.14 -6.48 1.30
CA VAL A 949 -27.25 -7.51 2.36
C VAL A 949 -28.09 -8.72 1.93
N GLY A 950 -28.80 -8.66 0.81
CA GLY A 950 -29.77 -9.70 0.45
C GLY A 950 -29.52 -10.51 -0.83
N MET A 951 -28.79 -9.97 -1.80
CA MET A 951 -28.44 -10.66 -3.06
C MET A 951 -27.13 -10.11 -3.59
N LEU A 952 -26.22 -10.99 -4.02
CA LEU A 952 -25.14 -10.65 -4.94
C LEU A 952 -25.80 -10.16 -6.23
N ASP A 953 -25.95 -8.84 -6.34
CA ASP A 953 -26.59 -8.17 -7.47
C ASP A 953 -25.87 -8.53 -8.78
N ASP A 954 -26.58 -8.71 -9.84
CA ASP A 954 -26.03 -8.94 -11.18
C ASP A 954 -24.98 -7.87 -11.56
N GLU A 955 -25.22 -6.60 -11.16
CA GLU A 955 -24.29 -5.49 -11.41
C GLU A 955 -22.93 -5.76 -10.74
N TYR A 956 -22.91 -6.18 -9.48
CA TYR A 956 -21.70 -6.57 -8.77
C TYR A 956 -21.01 -7.78 -9.42
N GLN A 957 -21.79 -8.81 -9.79
CA GLN A 957 -21.23 -10.01 -10.42
C GLN A 957 -20.59 -9.71 -11.78
N ILE A 958 -21.21 -8.81 -12.57
CA ILE A 958 -20.63 -8.33 -13.85
C ILE A 958 -19.30 -7.64 -13.57
N ARG A 959 -19.27 -6.68 -12.63
CA ARG A 959 -18.05 -5.96 -12.27
C ARG A 959 -16.95 -6.91 -11.80
N ARG A 960 -17.28 -7.83 -10.90
CA ARG A 960 -16.30 -8.76 -10.31
C ARG A 960 -15.73 -9.73 -11.35
N LYS A 961 -16.57 -10.39 -12.15
CA LYS A 961 -16.12 -11.31 -13.21
C LYS A 961 -15.29 -10.59 -14.28
N SER A 962 -15.69 -9.39 -14.65
CA SER A 962 -14.97 -8.61 -15.65
C SER A 962 -13.56 -8.26 -15.18
N LEU A 963 -13.43 -7.82 -13.93
CA LEU A 963 -12.14 -7.58 -13.29
C LEU A 963 -11.27 -8.85 -13.33
N GLU A 964 -11.82 -10.01 -12.94
CA GLU A 964 -11.10 -11.29 -12.93
C GLU A 964 -10.62 -11.73 -14.32
N LEU A 965 -11.31 -11.31 -15.35
CA LEU A 965 -10.95 -11.60 -16.75
C LEU A 965 -10.10 -10.50 -17.41
N GLY A 966 -9.80 -9.42 -16.67
CA GLY A 966 -9.02 -8.28 -17.16
C GLY A 966 -9.77 -7.42 -18.17
N ILE A 967 -11.11 -7.40 -18.12
CA ILE A 967 -11.96 -6.54 -18.96
C ILE A 967 -12.21 -5.22 -18.26
N PRO A 968 -11.90 -4.06 -18.88
CA PRO A 968 -12.13 -2.74 -18.31
C PRO A 968 -13.59 -2.48 -17.96
N VAL A 969 -13.84 -1.90 -16.79
CA VAL A 969 -15.18 -1.52 -16.33
C VAL A 969 -15.19 -0.05 -15.95
N LEU A 970 -16.12 0.70 -16.54
CA LEU A 970 -16.35 2.12 -16.29
C LEU A 970 -17.57 2.26 -15.39
N THR A 971 -17.38 2.78 -14.18
CA THR A 971 -18.42 2.79 -13.12
C THR A 971 -19.02 4.17 -12.87
N THR A 972 -18.51 5.23 -13.52
CA THR A 972 -19.05 6.60 -13.47
C THR A 972 -19.40 7.10 -14.86
N ILE A 973 -20.39 8.01 -14.95
CA ILE A 973 -20.86 8.58 -16.22
C ILE A 973 -19.75 9.45 -16.84
N GLU A 974 -19.08 10.24 -16.02
CA GLU A 974 -18.03 11.18 -16.43
C GLU A 974 -16.81 10.44 -16.99
N LEU A 975 -16.43 9.32 -16.36
CA LEU A 975 -15.35 8.47 -16.86
C LEU A 975 -15.77 7.79 -18.17
N ALA A 976 -17.00 7.30 -18.26
CA ALA A 976 -17.53 6.71 -19.49
C ALA A 976 -17.55 7.73 -20.64
N ASP A 977 -17.99 8.96 -20.41
CA ASP A 977 -17.97 10.05 -21.38
C ASP A 977 -16.54 10.39 -21.82
N SER A 978 -15.62 10.57 -20.87
CA SER A 978 -14.22 10.87 -21.16
C SER A 978 -13.53 9.73 -21.91
N PHE A 979 -13.83 8.48 -21.58
CA PHE A 979 -13.33 7.28 -22.26
C PHE A 979 -13.80 7.23 -23.72
N VAL A 980 -15.10 7.41 -23.95
CA VAL A 980 -15.68 7.40 -25.31
C VAL A 980 -15.12 8.53 -26.17
N LYS A 981 -14.96 9.73 -25.62
CA LYS A 981 -14.32 10.84 -26.31
C LYS A 981 -12.84 10.59 -26.60
N THR A 982 -12.16 9.85 -25.74
CA THR A 982 -10.77 9.43 -25.98
C THR A 982 -10.69 8.44 -27.13
N LEU A 983 -11.62 7.48 -27.22
CA LEU A 983 -11.71 6.56 -28.36
C LEU A 983 -11.97 7.32 -29.68
N GLU A 984 -12.87 8.33 -29.68
CA GLU A 984 -13.11 9.20 -30.82
C GLU A 984 -11.83 9.94 -31.22
N TRP A 985 -11.10 10.49 -30.25
CA TRP A 985 -9.86 11.22 -30.51
C TRP A 985 -8.79 10.28 -31.13
N LEU A 986 -8.64 9.06 -30.64
CA LEU A 986 -7.68 8.09 -31.13
C LEU A 986 -7.95 7.62 -32.57
N GLN A 987 -9.22 7.65 -33.06
CA GLN A 987 -9.49 7.32 -34.45
C GLN A 987 -8.90 8.35 -35.45
N ASN A 988 -8.61 9.56 -34.98
CA ASN A 988 -8.12 10.67 -35.83
C ASN A 988 -6.73 11.16 -35.45
N ASN A 989 -6.16 10.66 -34.38
CA ASN A 989 -4.90 11.15 -33.83
C ASN A 989 -4.04 9.98 -33.31
N GLU A 990 -2.71 10.18 -33.27
CA GLU A 990 -1.78 9.30 -32.60
C GLU A 990 -1.35 9.90 -31.26
N THR A 991 -1.08 9.04 -30.29
CA THR A 991 -0.51 9.46 -29.02
C THR A 991 0.91 9.97 -29.20
N THR A 992 1.25 11.06 -28.51
CA THR A 992 2.60 11.60 -28.55
C THR A 992 3.58 10.66 -27.85
N LYS A 993 4.78 10.49 -28.45
CA LYS A 993 5.86 9.62 -27.95
C LYS A 993 7.01 10.39 -27.34
N ASP A 994 6.84 11.70 -27.18
CA ASP A 994 7.89 12.55 -26.63
C ASP A 994 8.09 12.26 -25.13
N PRO A 995 9.34 12.07 -24.69
CA PRO A 995 9.60 11.93 -23.27
C PRO A 995 9.29 13.24 -22.55
N ILE A 996 8.91 13.11 -21.30
CA ILE A 996 8.79 14.25 -20.39
C ILE A 996 10.19 14.85 -20.24
N GLU A 997 10.32 16.15 -20.45
CA GLU A 997 11.56 16.83 -20.10
C GLU A 997 11.85 16.64 -18.62
N PRO A 998 13.10 16.31 -18.23
CA PRO A 998 13.46 16.13 -16.86
C PRO A 998 13.05 17.31 -16.00
N TYR A 999 12.52 17.02 -14.84
CA TYR A 999 12.35 18.00 -13.78
C TYR A 999 13.75 18.44 -13.34
N ASP A 1000 14.04 19.74 -13.43
CA ASP A 1000 15.25 20.30 -12.88
C ASP A 1000 15.02 20.65 -11.40
N PRO A 1001 15.58 19.89 -10.46
CA PRO A 1001 15.33 20.13 -9.03
C PRO A 1001 16.02 21.42 -8.51
N VAL A 1002 16.78 22.09 -9.33
CA VAL A 1002 17.69 23.18 -8.89
C VAL A 1002 17.18 24.58 -9.26
N GLU A 1003 16.13 24.74 -10.11
CA GLU A 1003 15.58 26.07 -10.39
C GLU A 1003 14.46 26.51 -9.44
#